data_bd387ea9b868fcfbe77552d98746512a
#
_entry.id   bd387ea9b868fcfbe77552d98746512a
#
_cell.length_a   1.000
_cell.length_b   1.000
_cell.length_c   1.000
_cell.angle_alpha   90.00
_cell.angle_beta   90.00
_cell.angle_gamma   90.00
#
_symmetry.space_group_name_H-M   'P 1'
#
loop_
_entity.id
_entity.type
_entity.pdbx_description
1 polymer ?
#
loop_
_entity_poly.entity_id
_entity_poly.type
_entity_poly.pdbx_seq_one_letter_code
_entity_poly.pdbx_strand_id
1 'polypeptide(L)'
;MVQGVAGSGPATSERAVTASGAGLPAPRAGAEVYLRPSSGIFEVQGGGFGHGVGMSQYGANGAAAAGLTHAQILAFYYPGTSLVPGAKSTIRIGITVDNDGITRVGARPGLSLTTGGTTTTLPSAPLQWRVSASGASASSCSVESYDGRSWTAYRPGATPCPVVFTGTEGSVDLFLPSGERAVYRGAVEATHLGTTSLATVNSLTMQSYLRGVVPSEMPTSFQSEALKAQSVAARTYAARGSNGTSYYDTCDTTACQAYRGQGRRNADGSLTSYEATATDAAVAATDGQVLTYVFADGVTRLATTMYSSSNGGQTAAGSPGHGYLVAKADPYDAVAGNSRHAWSAELPASSLEARFGITRVERIQILGRDGAGTWGGRVTSVLVEGSSANGVYQSATTTGGSIMSARSWPAYSTGLSSNFFTIGGTSPVVRLAGADRYATAAAIADGYSSGVPVVYVASGADFPDALSGAARAAYNAGPLLLTDPKSLPSATRQAMTRLSPGRVVILGGPGAVSDAVAEQLRLLTTSGKVQRISGSDRFETAAAMSSFYSKGGVAYLASGEGFPDALAGAALAGRDKAPLLLTRAGVLPQATAAALTRLAPSKVVVLGGTGVISDAVMAAAAARTTTGSAVRLAGPDRNATAAAIAAQYPSATAVYLASGENFADGLAGAARAGRDRAPLLLTPGNVLPVSTSQQVSRLMPEQVWVLGGGASVSDAVAAAVRSLLR
;
A
#
# COMPACT_ATOMS: atom_id res chain seq x y z
N MET A 1 6.04 7.60 16.53
CA MET A 1 4.72 7.83 17.15
C MET A 1 3.73 8.18 16.05
N VAL A 2 2.45 7.90 16.24
CA VAL A 2 1.43 8.12 15.19
C VAL A 2 0.66 9.36 15.55
N GLN A 3 0.63 10.38 14.67
CA GLN A 3 -0.35 11.46 14.80
C GLN A 3 -1.75 10.87 14.64
N GLY A 4 -2.61 11.06 15.63
CA GLY A 4 -4.02 10.74 15.52
C GLY A 4 -4.67 11.69 14.52
N VAL A 5 -5.48 11.16 13.60
CA VAL A 5 -6.35 11.98 12.76
C VAL A 5 -7.40 12.61 13.69
N ALA A 6 -7.22 13.88 14.05
CA ALA A 6 -8.26 14.64 14.72
C ALA A 6 -9.39 14.89 13.70
N GLY A 7 -10.55 14.30 13.91
CA GLY A 7 -11.76 14.65 13.17
C GLY A 7 -12.38 13.54 12.32
N SER A 8 -12.63 12.40 12.91
CA SER A 8 -13.84 11.67 12.65
C SER A 8 -14.37 11.22 14.00
N GLY A 9 -15.57 11.64 14.35
CA GLY A 9 -16.32 11.08 15.46
C GLY A 9 -16.27 9.55 15.41
N PRO A 10 -16.66 8.83 16.46
CA PRO A 10 -16.58 7.38 16.48
C PRO A 10 -17.24 6.86 15.20
N ALA A 11 -16.44 6.17 14.35
CA ALA A 11 -16.96 5.53 13.16
C ALA A 11 -18.08 4.60 13.66
N THR A 12 -19.31 4.95 13.37
CA THR A 12 -20.47 4.13 13.70
C THR A 12 -20.29 2.82 12.96
N SER A 13 -19.91 1.77 13.69
CA SER A 13 -19.98 0.42 13.17
C SER A 13 -21.47 0.12 12.99
N GLU A 14 -21.96 0.11 11.75
CA GLU A 14 -23.30 -0.39 11.47
C GLU A 14 -23.33 -1.89 11.81
N ARG A 15 -23.91 -2.21 12.94
CA ARG A 15 -24.19 -3.59 13.35
C ARG A 15 -25.51 -4.01 12.73
N ALA A 16 -25.45 -4.58 11.53
CA ALA A 16 -26.62 -5.21 10.93
C ALA A 16 -26.72 -6.64 11.45
N VAL A 17 -27.65 -6.90 12.34
CA VAL A 17 -28.07 -8.27 12.69
C VAL A 17 -29.24 -8.60 11.78
N THR A 18 -28.99 -9.32 10.69
CA THR A 18 -30.06 -9.88 9.86
C THR A 18 -30.26 -11.36 10.22
N ALA A 19 -31.42 -11.70 10.75
CA ALA A 19 -31.85 -13.07 10.92
C ALA A 19 -32.22 -13.64 9.53
N SER A 20 -31.39 -14.49 8.95
CA SER A 20 -31.78 -15.39 7.85
C SER A 20 -30.81 -16.56 7.75
N GLY A 21 -31.35 -17.73 7.59
CA GLY A 21 -30.81 -19.03 7.20
C GLY A 21 -29.33 -19.35 7.37
N ALA A 22 -29.02 -20.58 7.73
CA ALA A 22 -27.67 -21.10 7.95
C ALA A 22 -26.68 -20.78 6.81
N GLY A 23 -25.64 -20.00 7.09
CA GLY A 23 -24.48 -19.76 6.22
C GLY A 23 -24.15 -18.28 6.00
N LEU A 24 -22.87 -18.02 5.68
CA LEU A 24 -22.43 -16.70 5.27
C LEU A 24 -23.06 -16.32 3.92
N PRO A 25 -23.51 -15.05 3.73
CA PRO A 25 -23.95 -14.59 2.41
C PRO A 25 -22.80 -14.64 1.40
N ALA A 26 -23.12 -14.60 0.10
CA ALA A 26 -22.10 -14.49 -0.94
C ALA A 26 -21.20 -13.26 -0.69
N PRO A 27 -19.88 -13.34 -0.96
CA PRO A 27 -18.99 -12.19 -0.86
C PRO A 27 -19.47 -11.01 -1.68
N ARG A 28 -19.17 -9.80 -1.25
CA ARG A 28 -19.47 -8.60 -2.05
C ARG A 28 -18.65 -8.61 -3.34
N ALA A 29 -19.28 -8.21 -4.45
CA ALA A 29 -18.61 -8.14 -5.74
C ALA A 29 -17.37 -7.21 -5.65
N GLY A 30 -16.24 -7.66 -6.22
CA GLY A 30 -14.98 -6.91 -6.20
C GLY A 30 -14.20 -6.93 -4.89
N ALA A 31 -14.73 -7.50 -3.80
CA ALA A 31 -14.02 -7.59 -2.54
C ALA A 31 -12.88 -8.62 -2.57
N GLU A 32 -11.77 -8.31 -1.87
CA GLU A 32 -10.77 -9.31 -1.51
C GLU A 32 -11.30 -10.11 -0.32
N VAL A 33 -11.31 -11.44 -0.42
CA VAL A 33 -11.95 -12.31 0.56
C VAL A 33 -10.91 -13.17 1.27
N TYR A 34 -10.92 -13.14 2.59
CA TYR A 34 -10.02 -13.91 3.45
C TYR A 34 -10.85 -14.73 4.44
N LEU A 35 -10.83 -16.05 4.27
CA LEU A 35 -11.49 -16.97 5.19
C LEU A 35 -10.68 -17.12 6.47
N ARG A 36 -11.36 -17.43 7.58
CA ARG A 36 -10.71 -17.76 8.85
C ARG A 36 -9.78 -18.95 8.66
N PRO A 37 -8.48 -18.82 8.92
CA PRO A 37 -7.57 -19.96 8.94
C PRO A 37 -7.95 -20.96 10.06
N SER A 38 -7.57 -22.22 9.90
CA SER A 38 -7.78 -23.24 10.93
C SER A 38 -7.11 -22.89 12.26
N SER A 39 -5.98 -22.17 12.21
CA SER A 39 -5.31 -21.61 13.39
C SER A 39 -6.10 -20.53 14.11
N GLY A 40 -7.12 -19.95 13.46
CA GLY A 40 -7.81 -18.76 13.94
C GLY A 40 -6.99 -17.47 13.89
N ILE A 41 -5.84 -17.48 13.21
CA ILE A 41 -4.93 -16.34 13.09
C ILE A 41 -4.78 -15.96 11.62
N PHE A 42 -5.16 -14.73 11.28
CA PHE A 42 -4.87 -14.15 9.97
C PHE A 42 -3.44 -13.59 9.99
N GLU A 43 -2.59 -14.09 9.11
CA GLU A 43 -1.28 -13.50 8.89
C GLU A 43 -1.43 -12.22 8.07
N VAL A 44 -0.76 -11.16 8.47
CA VAL A 44 -0.84 -9.85 7.82
C VAL A 44 0.55 -9.39 7.43
N GLN A 45 0.69 -8.91 6.21
CA GLN A 45 1.88 -8.24 5.73
C GLN A 45 1.54 -6.78 5.44
N GLY A 46 2.40 -5.87 5.82
CA GLY A 46 2.14 -4.46 5.64
C GLY A 46 3.38 -3.60 5.52
N GLY A 47 3.17 -2.35 5.22
CA GLY A 47 4.20 -1.32 5.15
C GLY A 47 3.80 -0.05 5.90
N GLY A 48 4.79 0.66 6.43
CA GLY A 48 4.58 1.91 7.13
C GLY A 48 4.14 1.78 8.59
N PHE A 49 4.19 2.91 9.28
CA PHE A 49 3.74 3.09 10.66
C PHE A 49 3.02 4.43 10.78
N GLY A 50 1.69 4.38 10.91
CA GLY A 50 0.81 5.54 10.94
C GLY A 50 -0.07 5.68 9.70
N HIS A 51 -0.64 6.87 9.52
CA HIS A 51 -1.60 7.15 8.45
C HIS A 51 -0.97 7.32 7.06
N GLY A 52 0.36 7.57 6.98
CA GLY A 52 1.10 7.72 5.72
C GLY A 52 0.83 9.00 4.92
N VAL A 53 0.00 9.92 5.42
CA VAL A 53 -0.29 11.20 4.76
C VAL A 53 0.84 12.20 5.03
N GLY A 54 1.31 12.89 4.00
CA GLY A 54 2.38 13.88 4.11
C GLY A 54 3.76 13.26 4.33
N MET A 55 4.57 13.82 5.24
CA MET A 55 5.97 13.43 5.39
C MET A 55 6.15 12.11 6.16
N SER A 56 6.90 11.17 5.59
CA SER A 56 7.51 10.08 6.34
C SER A 56 8.74 10.58 7.09
N GLN A 57 8.82 10.31 8.38
CA GLN A 57 10.00 10.68 9.19
C GLN A 57 11.23 9.87 8.78
N TYR A 58 11.09 8.55 8.58
CA TYR A 58 12.15 7.71 8.02
C TYR A 58 12.47 8.08 6.57
N GLY A 59 11.45 8.40 5.76
CA GLY A 59 11.66 8.87 4.40
C GLY A 59 12.39 10.21 4.34
N ALA A 60 12.09 11.15 5.23
CA ALA A 60 12.85 12.40 5.37
C ALA A 60 14.31 12.12 5.74
N ASN A 61 14.57 11.15 6.64
CA ASN A 61 15.93 10.74 6.99
C ASN A 61 16.66 10.11 5.81
N GLY A 62 16.00 9.26 5.03
CA GLY A 62 16.56 8.67 3.80
C GLY A 62 16.85 9.72 2.73
N ALA A 63 15.96 10.69 2.53
CA ALA A 63 16.15 11.80 1.60
C ALA A 63 17.33 12.70 2.01
N ALA A 64 17.46 13.00 3.30
CA ALA A 64 18.59 13.74 3.83
C ALA A 64 19.92 12.97 3.67
N ALA A 65 19.91 11.65 3.90
CA ALA A 65 21.07 10.79 3.65
C ALA A 65 21.45 10.72 2.15
N ALA A 66 20.46 10.91 1.26
CA ALA A 66 20.68 11.05 -0.17
C ALA A 66 21.13 12.47 -0.59
N GLY A 67 21.37 13.39 0.35
CA GLY A 67 21.88 14.73 0.11
C GLY A 67 20.82 15.82 -0.11
N LEU A 68 19.54 15.53 0.11
CA LEU A 68 18.48 16.53 -0.03
C LEU A 68 18.50 17.49 1.17
N THR A 69 18.35 18.77 0.90
CA THR A 69 18.13 19.81 1.93
C THR A 69 16.71 19.70 2.51
N HIS A 70 16.49 20.26 3.70
CA HIS A 70 15.15 20.29 4.31
C HIS A 70 14.12 20.96 3.41
N ALA A 71 14.48 22.00 2.65
CA ALA A 71 13.57 22.63 1.69
C ALA A 71 13.17 21.68 0.57
N GLN A 72 14.10 20.88 0.04
CA GLN A 72 13.82 19.85 -0.98
C GLN A 72 12.99 18.69 -0.42
N ILE A 73 13.28 18.27 0.82
CA ILE A 73 12.49 17.26 1.54
C ILE A 73 11.04 17.72 1.70
N LEU A 74 10.84 18.95 2.18
CA LEU A 74 9.51 19.54 2.34
C LEU A 74 8.77 19.67 1.01
N ALA A 75 9.45 20.13 -0.06
CA ALA A 75 8.88 20.21 -1.39
C ALA A 75 8.51 18.82 -1.96
N PHE A 76 9.28 17.78 -1.59
CA PHE A 76 8.94 16.41 -1.97
C PHE A 76 7.65 15.95 -1.28
N TYR A 77 7.49 16.11 0.02
CA TYR A 77 6.33 15.59 0.75
C TYR A 77 5.09 16.50 0.70
N TYR A 78 5.26 17.79 0.43
CA TYR A 78 4.20 18.80 0.33
C TYR A 78 4.34 19.60 -0.97
N PRO A 79 4.19 18.95 -2.14
CA PRO A 79 4.38 19.63 -3.43
C PRO A 79 3.42 20.78 -3.62
N GLY A 80 3.90 21.88 -4.21
CA GLY A 80 3.11 23.09 -4.45
C GLY A 80 2.95 24.00 -3.22
N THR A 81 3.54 23.65 -2.07
CA THR A 81 3.65 24.57 -0.93
C THR A 81 4.86 25.49 -1.07
N SER A 82 4.82 26.64 -0.42
CA SER A 82 5.93 27.60 -0.35
C SER A 82 6.50 27.67 1.07
N LEU A 83 7.82 27.54 1.17
CA LEU A 83 8.57 27.75 2.43
C LEU A 83 8.79 29.23 2.62
N VAL A 84 8.20 29.81 3.67
CA VAL A 84 8.23 31.25 3.93
C VAL A 84 8.49 31.54 5.42
N PRO A 85 9.05 32.72 5.79
CA PRO A 85 9.03 33.19 7.15
C PRO A 85 7.59 33.60 7.57
N GLY A 86 7.24 33.50 8.85
CA GLY A 86 5.93 33.97 9.31
C GLY A 86 5.25 33.10 10.38
N ALA A 87 6.01 32.38 11.18
CA ALA A 87 5.45 31.59 12.27
C ALA A 87 4.86 32.47 13.38
N LYS A 88 3.80 31.98 14.02
CA LYS A 88 3.29 32.48 15.30
C LYS A 88 4.43 32.45 16.36
N SER A 89 4.65 33.54 17.05
CA SER A 89 5.78 33.66 17.99
C SER A 89 5.55 32.91 19.30
N THR A 90 4.31 32.78 19.75
CA THR A 90 3.90 32.11 20.99
C THR A 90 2.81 31.09 20.73
N ILE A 91 2.72 30.08 21.60
CA ILE A 91 1.73 29.02 21.51
C ILE A 91 1.23 28.62 22.90
N ARG A 92 -0.03 28.20 22.99
CA ARG A 92 -0.67 27.72 24.22
C ARG A 92 -1.01 26.24 24.06
N ILE A 93 -0.48 25.41 24.96
CA ILE A 93 -0.60 23.95 24.92
C ILE A 93 -1.48 23.48 26.07
N GLY A 94 -2.59 22.81 25.79
CA GLY A 94 -3.38 22.15 26.81
C GLY A 94 -2.64 20.92 27.34
N ILE A 95 -2.34 20.89 28.63
CA ILE A 95 -1.66 19.77 29.31
C ILE A 95 -2.72 18.76 29.75
N THR A 96 -3.08 17.85 28.86
CA THR A 96 -4.20 16.91 29.04
C THR A 96 -3.90 15.80 30.02
N VAL A 97 -2.62 15.55 30.33
CA VAL A 97 -2.21 14.58 31.36
C VAL A 97 -2.40 15.14 32.78
N ASP A 98 -2.59 16.45 32.95
CA ASP A 98 -2.98 17.11 34.20
C ASP A 98 -4.51 17.26 34.20
N ASN A 99 -5.20 16.19 34.56
CA ASN A 99 -6.64 16.00 34.35
C ASN A 99 -7.49 15.89 35.62
N ASP A 100 -6.94 16.23 36.78
CA ASP A 100 -7.66 16.21 38.05
C ASP A 100 -8.39 17.54 38.39
N GLY A 101 -8.30 18.51 37.48
CA GLY A 101 -8.94 19.82 37.63
C GLY A 101 -8.24 20.77 38.58
N ILE A 102 -7.00 20.48 38.96
CA ILE A 102 -6.17 21.28 39.87
C ILE A 102 -4.78 21.44 39.25
N THR A 103 -4.26 22.68 39.19
CA THR A 103 -2.89 22.93 38.74
C THR A 103 -1.95 23.03 39.95
N ARG A 104 -0.92 22.15 40.05
CA ARG A 104 0.06 22.12 41.14
C ARG A 104 1.46 22.41 40.63
N VAL A 105 2.11 23.44 41.18
CA VAL A 105 3.47 23.78 40.78
C VAL A 105 4.44 23.69 41.97
N GLY A 106 5.69 23.33 41.67
CA GLY A 106 6.75 23.26 42.66
C GLY A 106 7.23 24.67 43.04
N ALA A 107 7.35 24.91 44.34
CA ALA A 107 7.95 26.18 44.82
C ALA A 107 9.46 26.18 44.54
N ARG A 108 9.93 27.27 43.94
CA ARG A 108 11.34 27.51 43.62
C ARG A 108 11.67 29.01 43.84
N PRO A 109 12.94 29.36 44.13
CA PRO A 109 13.34 30.75 44.19
C PRO A 109 12.98 31.51 42.92
N GLY A 110 12.31 32.64 43.08
CA GLY A 110 11.90 33.51 41.97
C GLY A 110 10.66 33.05 41.19
N LEU A 111 9.96 32.00 41.62
CA LEU A 111 8.65 31.68 41.08
C LEU A 111 7.70 32.86 41.30
N SER A 112 7.03 33.30 40.26
CA SER A 112 6.08 34.41 40.30
C SER A 112 4.69 33.93 39.86
N LEU A 113 3.67 34.57 40.42
CA LEU A 113 2.26 34.38 40.14
C LEU A 113 1.68 35.67 39.56
N THR A 114 1.04 35.56 38.42
CA THR A 114 0.29 36.67 37.79
C THR A 114 -1.19 36.35 37.81
N THR A 115 -2.00 37.27 38.25
CA THR A 115 -3.47 37.20 38.27
C THR A 115 -4.06 38.61 38.20
N GLY A 116 -5.15 38.79 37.44
CA GLY A 116 -5.78 40.10 37.26
C GLY A 116 -4.81 41.21 36.80
N GLY A 117 -3.79 40.85 36.00
CA GLY A 117 -2.76 41.76 35.51
C GLY A 117 -1.66 42.10 36.53
N THR A 118 -1.72 41.58 37.75
CA THR A 118 -0.72 41.85 38.82
C THR A 118 0.20 40.63 38.98
N THR A 119 1.51 40.86 38.92
CA THR A 119 2.55 39.86 39.17
C THR A 119 3.11 39.99 40.58
N THR A 120 3.22 38.88 41.29
CA THR A 120 3.77 38.78 42.64
C THR A 120 4.80 37.66 42.69
N THR A 121 6.01 37.94 43.20
CA THR A 121 7.00 36.89 43.50
C THR A 121 6.53 36.10 44.70
N LEU A 122 6.49 34.77 44.56
CA LEU A 122 6.03 33.85 45.60
C LEU A 122 7.15 33.52 46.58
N PRO A 123 6.86 33.33 47.89
CA PRO A 123 7.81 32.76 48.82
C PRO A 123 8.32 31.40 48.36
N SER A 124 9.61 31.13 48.61
CA SER A 124 10.24 29.82 48.30
C SER A 124 10.16 28.81 49.46
N ALA A 125 9.66 29.25 50.64
CA ALA A 125 9.54 28.39 51.81
C ALA A 125 8.51 27.24 51.68
N PRO A 126 7.36 27.42 51.01
CA PRO A 126 6.47 26.30 50.69
C PRO A 126 7.15 25.28 49.79
N LEU A 127 6.66 24.03 49.80
CA LEU A 127 7.12 22.97 48.88
C LEU A 127 6.37 23.03 47.54
N GLN A 128 5.09 23.40 47.57
CA GLN A 128 4.23 23.44 46.40
C GLN A 128 3.21 24.60 46.50
N TRP A 129 2.71 24.95 45.33
CA TRP A 129 1.54 25.84 45.16
C TRP A 129 0.48 25.09 44.37
N ARG A 130 -0.77 25.26 44.72
CA ARG A 130 -1.89 24.75 43.92
C ARG A 130 -2.92 25.83 43.62
N VAL A 131 -3.55 25.68 42.47
CA VAL A 131 -4.72 26.46 42.07
C VAL A 131 -5.89 25.49 41.84
N SER A 132 -7.04 25.83 42.41
CA SER A 132 -8.30 25.13 42.20
C SER A 132 -9.41 26.11 41.85
N ALA A 133 -10.50 25.63 41.24
CA ALA A 133 -11.66 26.45 40.96
C ALA A 133 -12.34 26.90 42.26
N SER A 134 -12.68 28.18 42.38
CA SER A 134 -13.43 28.73 43.50
C SER A 134 -14.89 28.93 43.08
N GLY A 135 -15.68 27.87 43.16
CA GLY A 135 -17.06 27.84 42.69
C GLY A 135 -17.21 27.68 41.17
N ALA A 136 -18.45 27.85 40.66
CA ALA A 136 -18.78 27.66 39.25
C ALA A 136 -18.49 28.88 38.34
N SER A 137 -17.99 29.98 38.90
CA SER A 137 -17.69 31.21 38.13
C SER A 137 -16.32 31.09 37.47
N ALA A 138 -16.29 31.24 36.15
CA ALA A 138 -15.06 31.21 35.33
C ALA A 138 -14.02 32.31 35.70
N SER A 139 -14.38 33.27 36.56
CA SER A 139 -13.52 34.36 36.98
C SER A 139 -12.84 34.14 38.34
N SER A 140 -13.12 33.03 39.03
CA SER A 140 -12.67 32.82 40.41
C SER A 140 -11.85 31.57 40.62
N CYS A 141 -10.64 31.73 41.14
CA CYS A 141 -9.71 30.66 41.54
C CYS A 141 -9.35 30.77 43.03
N SER A 142 -8.92 29.68 43.64
CA SER A 142 -8.30 29.63 44.95
C SER A 142 -6.81 29.31 44.79
N VAL A 143 -5.95 30.01 45.51
CA VAL A 143 -4.48 29.77 45.53
C VAL A 143 -4.05 29.36 46.93
N GLU A 144 -3.38 28.25 47.05
CA GLU A 144 -2.92 27.70 48.32
C GLU A 144 -1.45 27.29 48.23
N SER A 145 -0.77 27.35 49.39
CA SER A 145 0.61 26.87 49.57
C SER A 145 0.65 25.61 50.42
N TYR A 146 1.62 24.71 50.14
CA TYR A 146 1.83 23.47 50.88
C TYR A 146 3.18 23.51 51.63
N ASP A 147 3.17 23.31 52.94
CA ASP A 147 4.34 23.33 53.82
C ASP A 147 4.97 21.93 54.05
N GLY A 148 4.42 20.88 53.45
CA GLY A 148 4.79 19.49 53.67
C GLY A 148 3.82 18.74 54.59
N ARG A 149 2.88 19.45 55.23
CA ARG A 149 1.88 18.90 56.16
C ARG A 149 0.46 19.26 55.77
N SER A 150 0.24 20.55 55.46
CA SER A 150 -1.09 21.10 55.19
C SER A 150 -1.10 22.11 54.05
N TRP A 151 -2.27 22.25 53.43
CA TRP A 151 -2.53 23.32 52.46
C TRP A 151 -3.14 24.53 53.18
N THR A 152 -2.58 25.70 52.94
CA THR A 152 -3.03 26.97 53.54
C THR A 152 -3.33 27.99 52.45
N ALA A 153 -4.47 28.65 52.54
CA ALA A 153 -4.84 29.71 51.60
C ALA A 153 -3.78 30.80 51.58
N TYR A 154 -3.22 31.10 50.43
CA TYR A 154 -2.21 32.14 50.25
C TYR A 154 -2.85 33.53 50.19
N ARG A 155 -3.98 33.65 49.52
CA ARG A 155 -4.80 34.85 49.50
C ARG A 155 -6.21 34.46 49.93
N PRO A 156 -6.70 34.97 51.09
CA PRO A 156 -8.07 34.77 51.50
C PRO A 156 -9.05 35.36 50.47
N GLY A 157 -10.05 34.56 50.07
CA GLY A 157 -11.07 34.97 49.11
C GLY A 157 -10.76 34.53 47.66
N ALA A 158 -11.61 34.93 46.75
CA ALA A 158 -11.52 34.56 45.34
C ALA A 158 -10.39 35.34 44.63
N THR A 159 -9.50 34.63 43.98
CA THR A 159 -8.45 35.17 43.13
C THR A 159 -8.92 35.18 41.67
N PRO A 160 -8.77 36.27 40.88
CA PRO A 160 -9.13 36.26 39.48
C PRO A 160 -8.42 35.17 38.69
N CYS A 161 -9.16 34.41 37.87
CA CYS A 161 -8.58 33.48 36.89
C CYS A 161 -8.39 34.20 35.53
N PRO A 162 -7.42 33.78 34.70
CA PRO A 162 -6.47 32.69 34.95
C PRO A 162 -5.37 33.08 35.93
N VAL A 163 -4.78 32.08 36.59
CA VAL A 163 -3.59 32.21 37.40
C VAL A 163 -2.40 31.68 36.64
N VAL A 164 -1.37 32.52 36.45
CA VAL A 164 -0.21 32.18 35.60
C VAL A 164 1.05 32.13 36.46
N PHE A 165 1.77 31.01 36.40
CA PHE A 165 3.05 30.81 37.05
C PHE A 165 4.21 30.98 36.08
N THR A 166 5.25 31.75 36.48
CA THR A 166 6.49 31.90 35.71
C THR A 166 7.69 31.72 36.64
N GLY A 167 8.73 31.04 36.16
CA GLY A 167 10.00 30.85 36.90
C GLY A 167 11.11 31.76 36.37
N THR A 168 12.06 32.12 37.21
CA THR A 168 13.21 32.98 36.84
C THR A 168 14.14 32.34 35.81
N GLU A 169 14.24 31.01 35.79
CA GLU A 169 15.01 30.24 34.78
C GLU A 169 14.23 29.97 33.51
N GLY A 170 13.06 30.60 33.31
CA GLY A 170 12.19 30.42 32.18
C GLY A 170 11.49 29.06 32.13
N SER A 171 11.38 28.35 33.28
CA SER A 171 10.67 27.07 33.39
C SER A 171 9.91 26.94 34.71
N VAL A 172 8.86 26.11 34.71
CA VAL A 172 7.99 25.83 35.87
C VAL A 172 7.91 24.31 36.05
N ASP A 173 8.05 23.88 37.31
CA ASP A 173 7.85 22.47 37.68
C ASP A 173 6.36 22.23 37.96
N LEU A 174 5.72 21.31 37.24
CA LEU A 174 4.31 20.93 37.38
C LEU A 174 4.23 19.51 37.98
N PHE A 175 3.42 19.35 39.03
CA PHE A 175 3.11 18.04 39.61
C PHE A 175 1.89 17.46 38.94
N LEU A 176 2.09 16.37 38.19
CA LEU A 176 1.02 15.65 37.52
C LEU A 176 0.27 14.72 38.50
N PRO A 177 -0.99 14.36 38.20
CA PRO A 177 -1.75 13.39 38.99
C PRO A 177 -1.07 12.01 39.13
N SER A 178 -0.20 11.64 38.18
CA SER A 178 0.65 10.45 38.22
C SER A 178 1.72 10.47 39.31
N GLY A 179 1.96 11.63 39.95
CA GLY A 179 3.07 11.84 40.86
C GLY A 179 4.38 12.29 40.18
N GLU A 180 4.41 12.36 38.87
CA GLU A 180 5.55 12.86 38.10
C GLU A 180 5.68 14.40 38.30
N ARG A 181 6.92 14.87 38.40
CA ARG A 181 7.24 16.31 38.46
C ARG A 181 7.79 16.71 37.08
N ALA A 182 6.90 17.11 36.18
CA ALA A 182 7.23 17.52 34.82
C ALA A 182 7.74 18.98 34.84
N VAL A 183 8.67 19.31 33.94
CA VAL A 183 9.24 20.67 33.82
C VAL A 183 8.84 21.25 32.47
N TYR A 184 8.22 22.43 32.51
CA TYR A 184 7.73 23.11 31.30
C TYR A 184 8.45 24.47 31.16
N ARG A 185 8.94 24.75 29.93
CA ARG A 185 9.44 26.09 29.58
C ARG A 185 8.28 27.08 29.50
N GLY A 186 8.61 28.39 29.68
CA GLY A 186 7.62 29.47 29.65
C GLY A 186 6.76 29.50 30.91
N ALA A 187 5.46 29.66 30.74
CA ALA A 187 4.50 29.79 31.81
C ALA A 187 3.57 28.59 31.92
N VAL A 188 3.14 28.28 33.15
CA VAL A 188 2.03 27.32 33.40
C VAL A 188 0.85 28.12 33.89
N GLU A 189 -0.28 27.96 33.23
CA GLU A 189 -1.51 28.70 33.44
C GLU A 189 -2.62 27.79 33.93
N ALA A 190 -3.29 28.15 35.00
CA ALA A 190 -4.50 27.53 35.50
C ALA A 190 -5.70 28.32 34.97
N THR A 191 -6.41 27.74 33.99
CA THR A 191 -7.55 28.38 33.31
C THR A 191 -8.85 27.75 33.76
N HIS A 192 -9.80 28.56 34.21
CA HIS A 192 -11.12 28.10 34.66
C HIS A 192 -12.03 27.73 33.47
N LEU A 193 -12.65 26.57 33.54
CA LEU A 193 -13.50 26.02 32.46
C LEU A 193 -14.99 26.40 32.55
N GLY A 194 -15.36 27.28 33.47
CA GLY A 194 -16.77 27.64 33.74
C GLY A 194 -17.53 26.57 34.56
N THR A 195 -16.77 25.65 35.19
CA THR A 195 -17.28 24.57 36.04
C THR A 195 -16.52 24.58 37.36
N THR A 196 -16.56 23.51 38.15
CA THR A 196 -15.71 23.32 39.34
C THR A 196 -14.31 22.80 39.01
N SER A 197 -13.86 22.93 37.77
CA SER A 197 -12.64 22.34 37.24
C SER A 197 -11.77 23.37 36.52
N LEU A 198 -10.44 23.16 36.53
CA LEU A 198 -9.46 23.93 35.78
C LEU A 198 -8.86 23.09 34.65
N ALA A 199 -8.40 23.77 33.61
CA ALA A 199 -7.44 23.25 32.64
C ALA A 199 -6.05 23.83 32.93
N THR A 200 -5.03 22.98 32.86
CA THR A 200 -3.64 23.41 32.87
C THR A 200 -3.17 23.67 31.44
N VAL A 201 -2.63 24.87 31.22
CA VAL A 201 -2.12 25.31 29.92
C VAL A 201 -0.66 25.73 30.06
N ASN A 202 0.20 25.27 29.16
CA ASN A 202 1.57 25.75 29.04
C ASN A 202 1.64 26.81 27.94
N SER A 203 2.05 28.03 28.31
CA SER A 203 2.19 29.18 27.42
C SER A 203 3.66 29.50 27.21
N LEU A 204 4.16 29.42 25.96
CA LEU A 204 5.58 29.55 25.68
C LEU A 204 5.83 30.03 24.24
N THR A 205 7.12 30.30 23.92
CA THR A 205 7.50 30.63 22.56
C THR A 205 7.41 29.38 21.66
N MET A 206 7.11 29.55 20.38
CA MET A 206 7.09 28.46 19.38
C MET A 206 8.43 27.71 19.37
N GLN A 207 9.53 28.39 19.49
CA GLN A 207 10.85 27.76 19.54
C GLN A 207 11.03 26.87 20.78
N SER A 208 10.61 27.31 21.95
CA SER A 208 10.64 26.50 23.16
C SER A 208 9.73 25.28 23.09
N TYR A 209 8.58 25.43 22.46
CA TYR A 209 7.66 24.32 22.19
C TYR A 209 8.30 23.23 21.31
N LEU A 210 8.91 23.64 20.19
CA LEU A 210 9.51 22.71 19.24
C LEU A 210 10.71 21.95 19.81
N ARG A 211 11.45 22.53 20.76
CA ARG A 211 12.52 21.82 21.46
C ARG A 211 12.01 20.62 22.25
N GLY A 212 10.77 20.65 22.73
CA GLY A 212 10.12 19.50 23.37
C GLY A 212 9.42 18.56 22.38
N VAL A 213 8.92 19.08 21.25
CA VAL A 213 8.17 18.29 20.25
C VAL A 213 9.10 17.48 19.33
N VAL A 214 10.10 18.13 18.70
CA VAL A 214 10.91 17.48 17.68
C VAL A 214 11.60 16.21 18.19
N PRO A 215 12.26 16.20 19.38
CA PRO A 215 12.86 14.98 19.91
C PRO A 215 11.83 13.95 20.41
N SER A 216 10.59 14.37 20.67
CA SER A 216 9.50 13.47 21.06
C SER A 216 8.87 12.77 19.86
N GLU A 217 8.95 13.37 18.67
CA GLU A 217 8.35 12.85 17.42
C GLU A 217 9.37 12.09 16.55
N MET A 218 10.63 12.53 16.49
CA MET A 218 11.64 11.99 15.59
C MET A 218 12.91 11.61 16.35
N PRO A 219 13.57 10.47 16.04
CA PRO A 219 14.85 10.11 16.64
C PRO A 219 15.91 11.19 16.45
N THR A 220 16.55 11.60 17.54
CA THR A 220 17.55 12.67 17.54
C THR A 220 18.84 12.32 16.79
N SER A 221 19.04 11.05 16.45
CA SER A 221 20.14 10.53 15.63
C SER A 221 19.92 10.66 14.13
N PHE A 222 18.73 11.15 13.69
CA PHE A 222 18.46 11.35 12.26
C PHE A 222 19.30 12.49 11.67
N GLN A 223 19.46 12.50 10.36
CA GLN A 223 20.23 13.51 9.63
C GLN A 223 19.70 14.92 9.92
N SER A 224 20.62 15.90 10.00
CA SER A 224 20.30 17.28 10.32
C SER A 224 19.22 17.89 9.43
N GLU A 225 19.24 17.62 8.11
CA GLU A 225 18.23 18.13 7.19
C GLU A 225 16.85 17.48 7.40
N ALA A 226 16.79 16.23 7.88
CA ALA A 226 15.53 15.59 8.29
C ALA A 226 14.96 16.23 9.56
N LEU A 227 15.81 16.52 10.56
CA LEU A 227 15.41 17.21 11.79
C LEU A 227 14.93 18.63 11.49
N LYS A 228 15.57 19.35 10.54
CA LYS A 228 15.13 20.66 10.07
C LYS A 228 13.78 20.58 9.36
N ALA A 229 13.58 19.59 8.48
CA ALA A 229 12.28 19.39 7.81
C ALA A 229 11.17 19.09 8.82
N GLN A 230 11.44 18.23 9.82
CA GLN A 230 10.50 17.97 10.92
C GLN A 230 10.19 19.24 11.73
N SER A 231 11.21 20.07 12.00
CA SER A 231 11.02 21.33 12.76
C SER A 231 10.08 22.28 12.03
N VAL A 232 10.22 22.43 10.70
CA VAL A 232 9.33 23.25 9.87
C VAL A 232 7.93 22.65 9.80
N ALA A 233 7.82 21.34 9.57
CA ALA A 233 6.53 20.66 9.51
C ALA A 233 5.78 20.77 10.85
N ALA A 234 6.44 20.51 11.97
CA ALA A 234 5.86 20.62 13.30
C ALA A 234 5.43 22.06 13.64
N ARG A 235 6.26 23.05 13.28
CA ARG A 235 5.95 24.48 13.46
C ARG A 235 4.73 24.91 12.66
N THR A 236 4.66 24.52 11.40
CA THR A 236 3.55 24.86 10.51
C THR A 236 2.24 24.25 11.02
N TYR A 237 2.29 22.97 11.43
CA TYR A 237 1.14 22.27 12.01
C TYR A 237 0.62 22.97 13.27
N ALA A 238 1.53 23.28 14.22
CA ALA A 238 1.20 23.94 15.47
C ALA A 238 0.69 25.38 15.27
N ALA A 239 1.32 26.15 14.36
CA ALA A 239 0.95 27.53 14.08
C ALA A 239 -0.46 27.66 13.45
N ARG A 240 -0.88 26.61 12.71
CA ARG A 240 -2.23 26.58 12.14
C ARG A 240 -3.31 26.49 13.22
N GLY A 241 -2.99 25.85 14.36
CA GLY A 241 -3.95 25.55 15.42
C GLY A 241 -4.93 24.46 15.03
N SER A 242 -5.32 23.60 15.95
CA SER A 242 -6.15 22.45 15.58
C SER A 242 -7.44 22.30 16.39
N ASN A 243 -7.57 22.99 17.54
CA ASN A 243 -8.53 22.49 18.52
C ASN A 243 -9.79 23.32 18.73
N GLY A 244 -9.91 24.50 18.14
CA GLY A 244 -11.14 25.30 18.26
C GLY A 244 -11.57 25.62 19.70
N THR A 245 -10.68 25.39 20.69
CA THR A 245 -10.94 25.76 22.08
C THR A 245 -10.52 27.22 22.33
N SER A 246 -11.22 27.91 23.22
CA SER A 246 -10.91 29.29 23.54
C SER A 246 -9.68 29.47 24.46
N TYR A 247 -9.15 28.39 25.01
CA TYR A 247 -8.13 28.46 26.07
C TYR A 247 -6.78 27.82 25.73
N TYR A 248 -6.64 27.05 24.63
CA TYR A 248 -5.36 26.61 24.09
C TYR A 248 -5.37 26.43 22.57
N ASP A 249 -4.20 26.44 21.95
CA ASP A 249 -4.04 26.29 20.48
C ASP A 249 -3.94 24.83 20.06
N THR A 250 -3.24 23.98 20.85
CA THR A 250 -2.99 22.56 20.55
C THR A 250 -2.84 21.75 21.84
N CYS A 251 -2.89 20.42 21.76
CA CYS A 251 -2.75 19.53 22.91
C CYS A 251 -1.38 18.85 22.96
N ASP A 252 -1.06 18.24 24.10
CA ASP A 252 0.23 17.61 24.42
C ASP A 252 0.34 16.13 24.02
N THR A 253 -0.72 15.53 23.44
CA THR A 253 -0.77 14.12 23.09
C THR A 253 -0.56 13.89 21.60
N THR A 254 -0.41 12.63 21.20
CA THR A 254 -0.32 12.21 19.80
C THR A 254 -1.59 12.49 18.97
N ALA A 255 -2.69 12.91 19.60
CA ALA A 255 -3.86 13.44 18.89
C ALA A 255 -3.56 14.78 18.21
N CYS A 256 -2.59 15.55 18.74
CA CYS A 256 -2.05 16.78 18.17
C CYS A 256 -0.58 16.58 17.81
N GLN A 257 0.31 16.79 18.76
CA GLN A 257 1.76 16.51 18.66
C GLN A 257 2.27 16.06 20.02
N ALA A 258 3.13 15.06 20.06
CA ALA A 258 3.71 14.58 21.31
C ALA A 258 4.56 15.67 21.94
N TYR A 259 4.09 16.21 23.07
CA TYR A 259 4.78 17.25 23.83
C TYR A 259 4.86 16.87 25.31
N ARG A 260 6.07 16.71 25.83
CA ARG A 260 6.32 16.26 27.20
C ARG A 260 6.99 17.33 28.06
N GLY A 261 6.99 18.59 27.58
CA GLY A 261 7.71 19.68 28.21
C GLY A 261 9.23 19.62 27.98
N GLN A 262 9.99 20.31 28.85
CA GLN A 262 11.44 20.32 28.82
C GLN A 262 12.04 19.01 29.35
N GLY A 263 11.42 18.41 30.36
CA GLY A 263 11.96 17.24 31.04
C GLY A 263 11.19 16.85 32.29
N ARG A 264 11.84 16.04 33.10
CA ARG A 264 11.32 15.57 34.39
C ARG A 264 12.31 15.94 35.51
N ARG A 265 11.80 16.44 36.63
CA ARG A 265 12.57 16.69 37.84
C ARG A 265 12.66 15.40 38.65
N ASN A 266 13.88 14.93 38.94
CA ASN A 266 14.11 13.75 39.76
C ASN A 266 13.98 14.08 41.26
N ALA A 267 13.94 13.03 42.10
CA ALA A 267 13.83 13.20 43.56
C ALA A 267 15.04 13.94 44.17
N ASP A 268 16.22 13.83 43.56
CA ASP A 268 17.44 14.52 43.94
C ASP A 268 17.51 15.99 43.47
N GLY A 269 16.47 16.44 42.76
CA GLY A 269 16.38 17.78 42.20
C GLY A 269 17.03 17.94 40.81
N SER A 270 17.71 16.93 40.28
CA SER A 270 18.28 16.97 38.92
C SER A 270 17.22 16.97 37.86
N LEU A 271 17.53 17.48 36.65
CA LEU A 271 16.64 17.48 35.49
C LEU A 271 17.04 16.38 34.50
N THR A 272 16.14 15.44 34.24
CA THR A 272 16.25 14.59 33.08
C THR A 272 15.59 15.29 31.89
N SER A 273 16.41 15.83 30.99
CA SER A 273 15.93 16.57 29.81
C SER A 273 15.32 15.63 28.76
N TYR A 274 14.24 16.08 28.13
CA TYR A 274 13.65 15.50 26.91
C TYR A 274 14.12 16.24 25.65
N GLU A 275 14.75 17.40 25.80
CA GLU A 275 15.36 18.18 24.72
C GLU A 275 16.74 17.60 24.36
N ALA A 276 17.17 17.78 23.12
CA ALA A 276 18.44 17.27 22.62
C ALA A 276 19.15 18.30 21.73
N THR A 277 20.47 18.39 21.83
CA THR A 277 21.30 19.39 21.12
C THR A 277 21.09 19.35 19.61
N ALA A 278 20.98 18.15 19.00
CA ALA A 278 20.81 18.02 17.55
C ALA A 278 19.46 18.59 17.07
N THR A 279 18.37 18.32 17.81
CA THR A 279 17.04 18.86 17.50
C THR A 279 16.94 20.35 17.81
N ASP A 280 17.58 20.82 18.88
CA ASP A 280 17.65 22.24 19.22
C ASP A 280 18.34 23.05 18.13
N ALA A 281 19.44 22.52 17.58
CA ALA A 281 20.15 23.14 16.47
C ALA A 281 19.28 23.18 15.18
N ALA A 282 18.51 22.13 14.92
CA ALA A 282 17.60 22.09 13.76
C ALA A 282 16.44 23.08 13.91
N VAL A 283 15.86 23.17 15.11
CA VAL A 283 14.80 24.15 15.45
C VAL A 283 15.32 25.57 15.28
N ALA A 284 16.52 25.87 15.77
CA ALA A 284 17.14 27.19 15.66
C ALA A 284 17.48 27.56 14.21
N ALA A 285 18.04 26.61 13.43
CA ALA A 285 18.41 26.83 12.03
C ALA A 285 17.21 27.06 11.10
N THR A 286 16.00 26.73 11.53
CA THR A 286 14.76 26.91 10.77
C THR A 286 13.80 27.88 11.43
N ASP A 287 14.34 28.81 12.22
CA ASP A 287 13.51 29.77 12.98
C ASP A 287 12.55 30.55 12.06
N GLY A 288 11.29 30.65 12.51
CA GLY A 288 10.22 31.34 11.79
C GLY A 288 9.76 30.70 10.49
N GLN A 289 10.42 29.66 9.96
CA GLN A 289 10.04 29.03 8.69
C GLN A 289 8.76 28.20 8.82
N VAL A 290 7.82 28.42 7.90
CA VAL A 290 6.55 27.67 7.79
C VAL A 290 6.22 27.37 6.33
N LEU A 291 5.33 26.41 6.10
CA LEU A 291 4.79 26.11 4.79
C LEU A 291 3.42 26.75 4.59
N THR A 292 3.24 27.41 3.45
CA THR A 292 1.96 27.96 3.00
C THR A 292 1.50 27.32 1.72
N TYR A 293 0.20 27.38 1.45
CA TYR A 293 -0.42 26.87 0.24
C TYR A 293 -1.50 27.83 -0.23
N VAL A 294 -1.64 27.97 -1.56
CA VAL A 294 -2.76 28.72 -2.17
C VAL A 294 -3.93 27.76 -2.36
N PHE A 295 -4.99 27.93 -1.59
CA PHE A 295 -6.16 27.08 -1.65
C PHE A 295 -7.04 27.41 -2.88
N ALA A 296 -8.05 26.57 -3.16
CA ALA A 296 -8.91 26.71 -4.33
C ALA A 296 -9.70 28.04 -4.39
N ASP A 297 -9.87 28.69 -3.23
CA ASP A 297 -10.47 30.02 -3.12
C ASP A 297 -9.49 31.18 -3.41
N GLY A 298 -8.26 30.87 -3.84
CA GLY A 298 -7.20 31.84 -4.12
C GLY A 298 -6.50 32.40 -2.87
N VAL A 299 -6.88 31.98 -1.66
CA VAL A 299 -6.32 32.51 -0.41
C VAL A 299 -5.13 31.67 0.04
N THR A 300 -4.01 32.34 0.31
CA THR A 300 -2.82 31.69 0.90
C THR A 300 -3.00 31.52 2.41
N ARG A 301 -2.82 30.29 2.90
CA ARG A 301 -2.88 29.92 4.32
C ARG A 301 -1.78 28.96 4.67
N LEU A 302 -1.54 28.76 5.97
CA LEU A 302 -0.64 27.71 6.48
C LEU A 302 -1.11 26.34 6.00
N ALA A 303 -0.17 25.54 5.52
CA ALA A 303 -0.43 24.17 5.09
C ALA A 303 -0.74 23.25 6.29
N THR A 304 -1.51 22.21 6.09
CA THR A 304 -1.67 21.11 7.04
C THR A 304 -0.52 20.14 6.82
N THR A 305 0.52 20.24 7.62
CA THR A 305 1.76 19.48 7.46
C THR A 305 1.71 18.19 8.28
N MET A 306 0.85 17.26 7.88
CA MET A 306 0.76 15.95 8.51
C MET A 306 2.04 15.14 8.28
N TYR A 307 2.43 14.33 9.27
CA TYR A 307 3.57 13.42 9.18
C TYR A 307 3.33 12.14 9.97
N SER A 308 4.04 11.09 9.62
CA SER A 308 4.01 9.81 10.31
C SER A 308 5.40 9.16 10.31
N SER A 309 5.61 8.15 11.14
CA SER A 309 6.92 7.52 11.29
C SER A 309 7.45 6.95 9.96
N SER A 310 6.63 6.14 9.27
CA SER A 310 6.96 5.53 7.98
C SER A 310 5.71 5.39 7.12
N ASN A 311 5.82 5.61 5.82
CA ASN A 311 4.71 5.44 4.88
C ASN A 311 4.75 4.08 4.14
N GLY A 312 5.81 3.26 4.34
CA GLY A 312 5.96 1.97 3.67
C GLY A 312 6.32 2.07 2.19
N GLY A 313 6.94 3.16 1.77
CA GLY A 313 7.32 3.42 0.38
C GLY A 313 6.23 4.08 -0.48
N GLN A 314 5.09 4.43 0.14
CA GLN A 314 3.96 5.06 -0.54
C GLN A 314 3.24 6.05 0.38
N THR A 315 3.20 7.34 0.01
CA THR A 315 2.37 8.32 0.74
C THR A 315 0.89 8.08 0.46
N ALA A 316 0.04 8.47 1.41
CA ALA A 316 -1.40 8.51 1.25
C ALA A 316 -1.87 9.91 0.85
N ALA A 317 -2.98 9.99 0.11
CA ALA A 317 -3.64 11.26 -0.15
C ALA A 317 -4.26 11.84 1.12
N GLY A 318 -4.22 13.15 1.26
CA GLY A 318 -4.92 13.86 2.32
C GLY A 318 -6.41 14.03 2.03
N SER A 319 -7.12 14.67 2.96
CA SER A 319 -8.54 15.00 2.79
C SER A 319 -8.77 15.96 1.62
N PRO A 320 -9.97 15.95 1.00
CA PRO A 320 -10.33 16.92 -0.03
C PRO A 320 -10.02 18.36 0.39
N GLY A 321 -9.56 19.17 -0.56
CA GLY A 321 -9.13 20.55 -0.30
C GLY A 321 -7.64 20.73 0.04
N HIS A 322 -6.88 19.64 0.24
CA HIS A 322 -5.44 19.67 0.50
C HIS A 322 -4.66 19.07 -0.68
N GLY A 323 -4.73 19.72 -1.85
CA GLY A 323 -4.16 19.21 -3.10
C GLY A 323 -2.65 18.95 -3.09
N TYR A 324 -1.94 19.41 -2.09
CA TYR A 324 -0.51 19.14 -1.86
C TYR A 324 -0.25 17.86 -1.02
N LEU A 325 -1.26 17.25 -0.42
CA LEU A 325 -1.15 15.96 0.27
C LEU A 325 -1.52 14.84 -0.71
N VAL A 326 -0.57 14.48 -1.56
CA VAL A 326 -0.78 13.54 -2.67
C VAL A 326 -0.30 12.14 -2.34
N ALA A 327 -0.99 11.13 -2.89
CA ALA A 327 -0.49 9.76 -2.89
C ALA A 327 0.59 9.62 -3.97
N LYS A 328 1.81 9.23 -3.57
CA LYS A 328 2.93 9.01 -4.49
C LYS A 328 3.96 8.06 -3.92
N ALA A 329 4.76 7.45 -4.78
CA ALA A 329 5.89 6.62 -4.37
C ALA A 329 6.93 7.42 -3.58
N ASP A 330 7.45 6.80 -2.52
CA ASP A 330 8.50 7.35 -1.65
C ASP A 330 9.73 6.43 -1.68
N PRO A 331 10.70 6.71 -2.56
CA PRO A 331 11.91 5.90 -2.67
C PRO A 331 12.85 6.03 -1.47
N TYR A 332 12.63 7.01 -0.60
CA TYR A 332 13.49 7.31 0.54
C TYR A 332 13.07 6.58 1.82
N ASP A 333 11.84 6.07 1.89
CA ASP A 333 11.32 5.43 3.12
C ASP A 333 12.02 4.09 3.44
N ALA A 334 12.60 3.41 2.43
CA ALA A 334 13.35 2.16 2.58
C ALA A 334 14.78 2.36 3.10
N VAL A 335 15.01 3.34 3.97
CA VAL A 335 16.33 3.61 4.55
C VAL A 335 16.74 2.55 5.58
N ALA A 336 18.03 2.29 5.69
CA ALA A 336 18.57 1.39 6.69
C ALA A 336 18.10 1.78 8.11
N GLY A 337 17.67 0.79 8.89
CA GLY A 337 17.11 1.00 10.24
C GLY A 337 15.61 1.27 10.28
N ASN A 338 14.92 1.44 9.14
CA ASN A 338 13.47 1.53 9.10
C ASN A 338 12.82 0.13 9.14
N SER A 339 12.69 -0.43 10.32
CA SER A 339 11.97 -1.71 10.53
C SER A 339 10.46 -1.61 10.27
N ARG A 340 9.94 -0.41 9.99
CA ARG A 340 8.52 -0.16 9.72
C ARG A 340 8.23 0.01 8.22
N HIS A 341 9.26 0.04 7.38
CA HIS A 341 9.07 0.08 5.92
C HIS A 341 8.25 -1.12 5.44
N ALA A 342 8.59 -2.32 5.92
CA ALA A 342 7.83 -3.54 5.72
C ALA A 342 7.75 -4.30 7.04
N TRP A 343 6.58 -4.89 7.33
CA TRP A 343 6.35 -5.62 8.57
C TRP A 343 5.38 -6.78 8.35
N SER A 344 5.44 -7.78 9.24
CA SER A 344 4.46 -8.85 9.36
C SER A 344 3.82 -8.80 10.74
N ALA A 345 2.56 -9.20 10.83
CA ALA A 345 1.83 -9.27 12.08
C ALA A 345 0.81 -10.41 12.06
N GLU A 346 0.48 -10.91 13.22
CA GLU A 346 -0.63 -11.81 13.43
C GLU A 346 -1.88 -11.01 13.85
N LEU A 347 -3.02 -11.31 13.23
CA LEU A 347 -4.32 -10.76 13.59
C LEU A 347 -5.23 -11.91 14.03
N PRO A 348 -5.33 -12.20 15.33
CA PRO A 348 -6.20 -13.25 15.82
C PRO A 348 -7.67 -12.91 15.53
N ALA A 349 -8.44 -13.88 15.07
CA ALA A 349 -9.88 -13.73 14.85
C ALA A 349 -10.59 -13.30 16.15
N SER A 350 -10.13 -13.78 17.30
CA SER A 350 -10.63 -13.39 18.63
C SER A 350 -10.52 -11.89 18.92
N SER A 351 -9.50 -11.22 18.38
CA SER A 351 -9.35 -9.76 18.50
C SER A 351 -10.44 -9.02 17.73
N LEU A 352 -10.82 -9.52 16.55
CA LEU A 352 -11.91 -8.98 15.74
C LEU A 352 -13.27 -9.31 16.37
N GLU A 353 -13.42 -10.52 16.91
CA GLU A 353 -14.60 -10.97 17.65
C GLU A 353 -14.90 -10.04 18.82
N ALA A 354 -13.89 -9.79 19.66
CA ALA A 354 -14.00 -8.87 20.80
C ALA A 354 -14.27 -7.42 20.37
N ARG A 355 -13.61 -6.96 19.31
CA ARG A 355 -13.71 -5.58 18.83
C ARG A 355 -15.07 -5.25 18.23
N PHE A 356 -15.64 -6.19 17.46
CA PHE A 356 -16.86 -5.95 16.69
C PHE A 356 -18.10 -6.65 17.28
N GLY A 357 -17.95 -7.40 18.38
CA GLY A 357 -19.05 -8.13 19.02
C GLY A 357 -19.60 -9.26 18.14
N ILE A 358 -18.76 -9.87 17.32
CA ILE A 358 -19.07 -11.04 16.51
C ILE A 358 -18.67 -12.28 17.31
N THR A 359 -19.56 -13.26 17.47
CA THR A 359 -19.26 -14.43 18.32
C THR A 359 -18.16 -15.30 17.73
N ARG A 360 -18.18 -15.50 16.41
CA ARG A 360 -17.17 -16.24 15.66
C ARG A 360 -16.95 -15.56 14.33
N VAL A 361 -15.79 -14.96 14.12
CA VAL A 361 -15.37 -14.42 12.83
C VAL A 361 -15.00 -15.58 11.90
N GLU A 362 -15.58 -15.60 10.71
CA GLU A 362 -15.37 -16.63 9.71
C GLU A 362 -14.71 -16.08 8.44
N ARG A 363 -14.88 -14.76 8.19
CA ARG A 363 -14.41 -14.12 6.97
C ARG A 363 -14.11 -12.64 7.18
N ILE A 364 -13.05 -12.16 6.50
CA ILE A 364 -12.77 -10.73 6.31
C ILE A 364 -12.89 -10.43 4.82
N GLN A 365 -13.54 -9.32 4.45
CA GLN A 365 -13.55 -8.81 3.09
C GLN A 365 -12.94 -7.40 3.08
N ILE A 366 -11.89 -7.17 2.27
CA ILE A 366 -11.43 -5.82 1.96
C ILE A 366 -12.31 -5.30 0.84
N LEU A 367 -13.14 -4.30 1.13
CA LEU A 367 -14.12 -3.74 0.22
C LEU A 367 -13.57 -2.60 -0.64
N GLY A 368 -12.50 -1.96 -0.18
CA GLY A 368 -11.91 -0.84 -0.90
C GLY A 368 -10.47 -0.55 -0.48
N ARG A 369 -9.73 -0.03 -1.45
CA ARG A 369 -8.38 0.50 -1.30
C ARG A 369 -8.27 1.86 -1.97
N ASP A 370 -7.23 2.63 -1.64
CA ASP A 370 -7.00 3.96 -2.22
C ASP A 370 -6.36 3.94 -3.62
N GLY A 371 -5.99 2.77 -4.12
CA GLY A 371 -5.44 2.58 -5.46
C GLY A 371 -3.94 2.90 -5.59
N ALA A 372 -3.24 3.26 -4.51
CA ALA A 372 -1.87 3.76 -4.57
C ALA A 372 -0.86 2.78 -3.96
N GLY A 373 0.10 2.31 -4.77
CA GLY A 373 1.21 1.46 -4.32
C GLY A 373 0.90 -0.04 -4.33
N THR A 374 1.68 -0.79 -3.55
CA THR A 374 1.59 -2.25 -3.47
C THR A 374 0.20 -2.69 -2.97
N TRP A 375 -0.24 -3.88 -3.37
CA TRP A 375 -1.53 -4.49 -3.01
C TRP A 375 -2.76 -3.67 -3.43
N GLY A 376 -2.63 -2.72 -4.36
CA GLY A 376 -3.71 -1.79 -4.73
C GLY A 376 -3.94 -0.68 -3.71
N GLY A 377 -2.98 -0.46 -2.80
CA GLY A 377 -2.97 0.66 -1.89
C GLY A 377 -3.46 0.36 -0.47
N ARG A 378 -3.67 1.43 0.28
CA ARG A 378 -4.14 1.37 1.67
C ARG A 378 -5.59 0.91 1.75
N VAL A 379 -5.88 0.09 2.72
CA VAL A 379 -7.24 -0.38 3.00
C VAL A 379 -8.08 0.80 3.50
N THR A 380 -9.20 1.05 2.80
CA THR A 380 -10.15 2.12 3.14
C THR A 380 -11.41 1.58 3.81
N SER A 381 -11.87 0.40 3.40
CA SER A 381 -13.09 -0.21 3.93
C SER A 381 -12.96 -1.72 4.06
N VAL A 382 -13.46 -2.26 5.16
CA VAL A 382 -13.40 -3.69 5.51
C VAL A 382 -14.75 -4.14 6.03
N LEU A 383 -15.15 -5.36 5.65
CA LEU A 383 -16.29 -6.08 6.21
C LEU A 383 -15.77 -7.31 6.97
N VAL A 384 -16.07 -7.39 8.24
CA VAL A 384 -15.81 -8.55 9.09
C VAL A 384 -17.11 -9.31 9.25
N GLU A 385 -17.12 -10.61 9.00
CA GLU A 385 -18.31 -11.43 8.99
C GLU A 385 -18.10 -12.73 9.77
N GLY A 386 -19.19 -13.22 10.32
CA GLY A 386 -19.18 -14.44 11.08
C GLY A 386 -20.59 -14.85 11.53
N SER A 387 -20.65 -15.70 12.55
CA SER A 387 -21.90 -16.24 13.09
C SER A 387 -21.95 -16.11 14.60
N SER A 388 -23.19 -16.08 15.13
CA SER A 388 -23.47 -16.28 16.55
C SER A 388 -23.33 -17.76 16.92
N ALA A 389 -23.39 -18.07 18.23
CA ALA A 389 -23.42 -19.44 18.73
C ALA A 389 -24.57 -20.29 18.15
N ASN A 390 -25.66 -19.66 17.75
CA ASN A 390 -26.82 -20.30 17.16
C ASN A 390 -26.81 -20.28 15.63
N GLY A 391 -25.66 -19.98 15.00
CA GLY A 391 -25.52 -19.95 13.53
C GLY A 391 -26.13 -18.73 12.84
N VAL A 392 -26.59 -17.71 13.58
CA VAL A 392 -27.14 -16.47 12.99
C VAL A 392 -26.00 -15.61 12.45
N TYR A 393 -26.14 -15.15 11.22
CA TYR A 393 -25.16 -14.25 10.56
C TYR A 393 -24.94 -12.97 11.36
N GLN A 394 -23.68 -12.61 11.52
CA GLN A 394 -23.21 -11.37 12.16
C GLN A 394 -22.20 -10.68 11.26
N SER A 395 -22.24 -9.35 11.18
CA SER A 395 -21.24 -8.60 10.42
C SER A 395 -20.99 -7.20 10.99
N ALA A 396 -19.81 -6.65 10.68
CA ALA A 396 -19.45 -5.28 10.96
C ALA A 396 -18.66 -4.70 9.78
N THR A 397 -19.08 -3.54 9.26
CA THR A 397 -18.31 -2.77 8.28
C THR A 397 -17.53 -1.70 9.02
N THR A 398 -16.24 -1.54 8.64
CA THR A 398 -15.34 -0.61 9.32
C THR A 398 -14.29 -0.05 8.35
N THR A 399 -13.53 0.97 8.78
CA THR A 399 -12.41 1.50 8.01
C THR A 399 -11.14 0.68 8.28
N GLY A 400 -10.16 0.78 7.37
CA GLY A 400 -8.83 0.21 7.59
C GLY A 400 -8.14 0.74 8.86
N GLY A 401 -8.40 2.00 9.21
CA GLY A 401 -7.94 2.60 10.47
C GLY A 401 -8.55 1.96 11.72
N SER A 402 -9.82 1.61 11.67
CA SER A 402 -10.51 0.96 12.80
C SER A 402 -10.06 -0.49 13.03
N ILE A 403 -9.65 -1.22 11.98
CA ILE A 403 -8.98 -2.52 12.15
C ILE A 403 -7.63 -2.36 12.85
N MET A 404 -6.88 -1.30 12.54
CA MET A 404 -5.64 -0.98 13.26
C MET A 404 -5.89 -0.76 14.76
N SER A 405 -6.98 -0.09 15.12
CA SER A 405 -7.32 0.21 16.52
C SER A 405 -7.82 -1.00 17.32
N ALA A 406 -8.14 -2.12 16.67
CA ALA A 406 -8.36 -3.40 17.37
C ALA A 406 -7.11 -3.86 18.16
N ARG A 407 -5.96 -3.22 17.89
CA ARG A 407 -4.70 -3.30 18.62
C ARG A 407 -4.71 -2.61 19.99
N SER A 408 -5.49 -1.57 20.20
CA SER A 408 -5.32 -0.62 21.31
C SER A 408 -5.84 -1.14 22.64
N TRP A 409 -6.32 -2.37 22.73
CA TRP A 409 -6.78 -2.93 23.98
C TRP A 409 -5.64 -3.63 24.74
N PRO A 410 -5.49 -3.43 26.06
CA PRO A 410 -4.35 -3.90 26.86
C PRO A 410 -4.11 -5.41 26.85
N ALA A 411 -5.08 -6.21 26.40
CA ALA A 411 -4.98 -7.67 26.38
C ALA A 411 -4.36 -8.26 25.09
N TYR A 412 -4.14 -7.44 24.03
CA TYR A 412 -3.70 -7.95 22.72
C TYR A 412 -2.56 -7.10 22.15
N SER A 413 -1.33 -7.57 22.36
CA SER A 413 -0.08 -6.88 21.99
C SER A 413 0.25 -6.92 20.48
N THR A 414 -0.60 -7.48 19.62
CA THR A 414 -0.33 -7.73 18.20
C THR A 414 -1.27 -6.96 17.30
N GLY A 415 -0.96 -5.73 16.94
CA GLY A 415 -1.80 -4.99 16.05
C GLY A 415 -1.08 -4.41 14.85
N LEU A 416 -1.85 -4.01 13.85
CA LEU A 416 -1.36 -3.51 12.58
C LEU A 416 -0.74 -2.12 12.74
N SER A 417 0.41 -1.90 12.13
CA SER A 417 1.16 -0.64 12.26
C SER A 417 0.60 0.47 11.38
N SER A 418 -0.13 0.11 10.31
CA SER A 418 -0.74 1.04 9.35
C SER A 418 -1.96 0.38 8.68
N ASN A 419 -2.75 1.14 7.93
CA ASN A 419 -3.78 0.60 7.03
C ASN A 419 -3.23 0.21 5.64
N PHE A 420 -1.92 0.27 5.44
CA PHE A 420 -1.24 -0.20 4.25
C PHE A 420 -0.81 -1.65 4.47
N PHE A 421 -1.74 -2.57 4.24
CA PHE A 421 -1.50 -3.99 4.48
C PHE A 421 -2.31 -4.89 3.53
N THR A 422 -1.89 -6.14 3.46
CA THR A 422 -2.67 -7.27 2.94
C THR A 422 -2.75 -8.36 4.00
N ILE A 423 -3.78 -9.20 3.94
CA ILE A 423 -3.89 -10.37 4.81
C ILE A 423 -3.15 -11.50 4.10
N GLY A 424 -2.24 -12.14 4.79
CA GLY A 424 -1.44 -13.27 4.30
C GLY A 424 -2.28 -14.53 4.17
N GLY A 425 -2.00 -15.22 3.12
CA GLY A 425 -2.77 -16.08 2.31
C GLY A 425 -3.13 -15.25 1.10
N THR A 426 -2.27 -15.21 0.08
CA THR A 426 -2.55 -14.54 -1.19
C THR A 426 -3.99 -14.87 -1.56
N SER A 427 -4.80 -13.85 -1.89
CA SER A 427 -6.08 -14.13 -2.53
C SER A 427 -5.77 -15.19 -3.58
N PRO A 428 -6.34 -16.39 -3.48
CA PRO A 428 -6.00 -17.44 -4.44
C PRO A 428 -6.34 -17.02 -5.89
N VAL A 429 -6.95 -15.83 -6.04
CA VAL A 429 -7.30 -15.23 -7.33
C VAL A 429 -6.83 -13.78 -7.35
N VAL A 430 -5.80 -13.50 -8.13
CA VAL A 430 -5.22 -12.16 -8.32
C VAL A 430 -5.39 -11.72 -9.77
N ARG A 431 -5.80 -10.49 -9.99
CA ARG A 431 -5.94 -9.88 -11.30
C ARG A 431 -4.64 -9.20 -11.73
N LEU A 432 -4.19 -9.49 -12.94
CA LEU A 432 -3.10 -8.81 -13.63
C LEU A 432 -3.69 -8.00 -14.79
N ALA A 433 -3.78 -6.70 -14.64
CA ALA A 433 -4.41 -5.80 -15.60
C ALA A 433 -3.72 -4.43 -15.62
N GLY A 434 -3.85 -3.75 -16.74
CA GLY A 434 -3.49 -2.35 -16.93
C GLY A 434 -4.60 -1.59 -17.66
N ALA A 435 -4.39 -0.32 -17.92
CA ALA A 435 -5.37 0.55 -18.59
C ALA A 435 -5.65 0.11 -20.05
N ASP A 436 -4.68 -0.57 -20.66
CA ASP A 436 -4.77 -1.12 -22.01
C ASP A 436 -3.98 -2.45 -22.11
N ARG A 437 -3.95 -3.05 -23.30
CA ARG A 437 -3.23 -4.31 -23.56
C ARG A 437 -1.72 -4.21 -23.34
N TYR A 438 -1.13 -3.05 -23.55
CA TYR A 438 0.30 -2.83 -23.35
C TYR A 438 0.63 -2.75 -21.86
N ALA A 439 -0.18 -2.03 -21.10
CA ALA A 439 -0.07 -1.96 -19.65
C ALA A 439 -0.40 -3.30 -18.97
N THR A 440 -1.36 -4.08 -19.51
CA THR A 440 -1.63 -5.45 -19.03
C THR A 440 -0.42 -6.37 -19.26
N ALA A 441 0.20 -6.33 -20.45
CA ALA A 441 1.41 -7.11 -20.73
C ALA A 441 2.58 -6.71 -19.83
N ALA A 442 2.71 -5.41 -19.51
CA ALA A 442 3.69 -4.90 -18.54
C ALA A 442 3.42 -5.43 -17.12
N ALA A 443 2.17 -5.38 -16.65
CA ALA A 443 1.76 -5.94 -15.35
C ALA A 443 2.00 -7.46 -15.25
N ILE A 444 1.78 -8.21 -16.33
CA ILE A 444 2.11 -9.63 -16.38
C ILE A 444 3.63 -9.84 -16.29
N ALA A 445 4.41 -8.94 -16.91
CA ALA A 445 5.86 -8.98 -16.87
C ALA A 445 6.47 -8.57 -15.50
N ASP A 446 5.69 -7.98 -14.58
CA ASP A 446 6.14 -7.69 -13.20
C ASP A 446 6.52 -8.96 -12.42
N GLY A 447 6.03 -10.13 -12.83
CA GLY A 447 6.48 -11.41 -12.31
C GLY A 447 7.88 -11.88 -12.76
N TYR A 448 8.65 -11.02 -13.44
CA TYR A 448 10.02 -11.31 -13.85
C TYR A 448 10.99 -10.31 -13.19
N SER A 449 12.10 -10.84 -12.68
CA SER A 449 13.16 -10.03 -12.08
C SER A 449 13.88 -9.15 -13.12
N SER A 450 14.55 -8.10 -12.68
CA SER A 450 15.47 -7.33 -13.53
C SER A 450 16.64 -8.20 -14.00
N GLY A 451 17.25 -7.84 -15.15
CA GLY A 451 18.37 -8.56 -15.73
C GLY A 451 17.97 -9.81 -16.52
N VAL A 452 16.72 -9.88 -17.04
CA VAL A 452 16.31 -11.02 -17.86
C VAL A 452 17.19 -11.18 -19.11
N PRO A 453 17.60 -12.40 -19.48
CA PRO A 453 18.45 -12.60 -20.66
C PRO A 453 17.83 -12.14 -21.97
N VAL A 454 16.49 -12.24 -22.07
CA VAL A 454 15.74 -11.92 -23.29
C VAL A 454 14.32 -11.46 -22.98
N VAL A 455 13.85 -10.44 -23.71
CA VAL A 455 12.44 -10.04 -23.78
C VAL A 455 11.95 -10.29 -25.20
N TYR A 456 10.76 -10.87 -25.33
CA TYR A 456 10.06 -11.01 -26.59
C TYR A 456 9.09 -9.84 -26.77
N VAL A 457 9.04 -9.27 -27.98
CA VAL A 457 8.14 -8.14 -28.29
C VAL A 457 7.35 -8.47 -29.55
N ALA A 458 6.03 -8.34 -29.44
CA ALA A 458 5.10 -8.57 -30.54
C ALA A 458 4.17 -7.39 -30.75
N SER A 459 3.51 -7.32 -31.92
CA SER A 459 2.44 -6.36 -32.16
C SER A 459 1.26 -6.62 -31.19
N GLY A 460 0.76 -5.54 -30.57
CA GLY A 460 -0.51 -5.58 -29.83
C GLY A 460 -1.73 -5.41 -30.72
N ALA A 461 -1.55 -5.10 -32.00
CA ALA A 461 -2.64 -4.89 -32.94
C ALA A 461 -3.16 -6.20 -33.55
N ASP A 462 -2.28 -7.22 -33.71
CA ASP A 462 -2.61 -8.52 -34.27
C ASP A 462 -1.86 -9.65 -33.53
N PHE A 463 -2.39 -10.87 -33.54
CA PHE A 463 -1.95 -11.98 -32.69
C PHE A 463 -1.02 -13.01 -33.35
N PRO A 464 -1.01 -13.23 -34.68
CA PRO A 464 -0.49 -14.48 -35.24
C PRO A 464 0.97 -14.74 -34.97
N ASP A 465 1.83 -13.72 -35.13
CA ASP A 465 3.27 -13.86 -34.92
C ASP A 465 3.62 -14.09 -33.45
N ALA A 466 2.78 -13.60 -32.54
CA ALA A 466 2.98 -13.73 -31.11
C ALA A 466 2.66 -15.13 -30.56
N LEU A 467 1.79 -15.91 -31.22
CA LEU A 467 1.34 -17.21 -30.72
C LEU A 467 2.51 -18.21 -30.57
N SER A 468 3.28 -18.41 -31.63
CA SER A 468 4.47 -19.28 -31.57
C SER A 468 5.58 -18.70 -30.73
N GLY A 469 5.67 -17.36 -30.68
CA GLY A 469 6.60 -16.62 -29.85
C GLY A 469 6.34 -16.76 -28.36
N ALA A 470 5.09 -16.85 -27.93
CA ALA A 470 4.74 -17.07 -26.51
C ALA A 470 5.30 -18.39 -25.98
N ALA A 471 5.19 -19.47 -26.75
CA ALA A 471 5.80 -20.75 -26.40
C ALA A 471 7.33 -20.65 -26.27
N ARG A 472 7.98 -19.91 -27.18
CA ARG A 472 9.43 -19.70 -27.12
C ARG A 472 9.86 -18.78 -26.00
N ALA A 473 9.09 -17.75 -25.69
CA ALA A 473 9.29 -16.87 -24.54
C ALA A 473 9.25 -17.67 -23.24
N ALA A 474 8.24 -18.53 -23.07
CA ALA A 474 8.15 -19.45 -21.94
C ALA A 474 9.36 -20.40 -21.85
N TYR A 475 9.78 -21.00 -22.97
CA TYR A 475 10.97 -21.87 -23.04
C TYR A 475 12.23 -21.18 -22.49
N ASN A 476 12.42 -19.91 -22.82
CA ASN A 476 13.58 -19.13 -22.41
C ASN A 476 13.37 -18.39 -21.07
N ALA A 477 12.28 -18.62 -20.39
CA ALA A 477 11.86 -17.90 -19.18
C ALA A 477 11.87 -16.36 -19.36
N GLY A 478 11.66 -15.88 -20.60
CA GLY A 478 11.59 -14.47 -20.95
C GLY A 478 10.15 -13.96 -20.99
N PRO A 479 9.87 -12.71 -20.58
CA PRO A 479 8.55 -12.13 -20.76
C PRO A 479 8.22 -11.84 -22.21
N LEU A 480 6.93 -11.84 -22.55
CA LEU A 480 6.40 -11.33 -23.80
C LEU A 480 5.70 -10.00 -23.53
N LEU A 481 6.18 -8.94 -24.15
CA LEU A 481 5.59 -7.61 -24.14
C LEU A 481 4.90 -7.30 -25.46
N LEU A 482 3.91 -6.43 -25.42
CA LEU A 482 3.22 -5.93 -26.60
C LEU A 482 3.65 -4.51 -26.94
N THR A 483 3.67 -4.17 -28.23
CA THR A 483 3.92 -2.82 -28.73
C THR A 483 2.91 -2.42 -29.78
N ASP A 484 2.68 -1.13 -29.94
CA ASP A 484 2.03 -0.61 -31.14
C ASP A 484 2.97 -0.78 -32.34
N PRO A 485 2.47 -1.08 -33.55
CA PRO A 485 3.33 -1.28 -34.73
C PRO A 485 4.24 -0.10 -35.07
N LYS A 486 3.82 1.12 -34.79
CA LYS A 486 4.51 2.37 -35.23
C LYS A 486 5.11 3.16 -34.06
N SER A 487 4.71 2.88 -32.82
CA SER A 487 5.15 3.62 -31.63
C SER A 487 5.41 2.67 -30.46
N LEU A 488 6.36 3.03 -29.58
CA LEU A 488 6.64 2.28 -28.36
C LEU A 488 5.80 2.84 -27.20
N PRO A 489 4.74 2.12 -26.72
CA PRO A 489 3.90 2.58 -25.63
C PRO A 489 4.71 2.84 -24.35
N SER A 490 4.29 3.82 -23.55
CA SER A 490 4.97 4.18 -22.29
C SER A 490 5.06 3.01 -21.32
N ALA A 491 4.00 2.22 -21.19
CA ALA A 491 3.98 1.02 -20.33
C ALA A 491 5.02 -0.03 -20.78
N THR A 492 5.13 -0.27 -22.08
CA THR A 492 6.13 -1.20 -22.64
C THR A 492 7.55 -0.67 -22.43
N ARG A 493 7.77 0.62 -22.62
CA ARG A 493 9.06 1.28 -22.35
C ARG A 493 9.46 1.15 -20.88
N GLN A 494 8.55 1.42 -19.96
CA GLN A 494 8.77 1.29 -18.51
C GLN A 494 9.10 -0.15 -18.13
N ALA A 495 8.33 -1.13 -18.65
CA ALA A 495 8.60 -2.54 -18.43
C ALA A 495 9.98 -2.95 -18.95
N MET A 496 10.38 -2.50 -20.13
CA MET A 496 11.72 -2.73 -20.68
C MET A 496 12.83 -2.15 -19.81
N THR A 497 12.66 -0.91 -19.33
CA THR A 497 13.62 -0.26 -18.43
C THR A 497 13.76 -1.04 -17.11
N ARG A 498 12.65 -1.45 -16.50
CA ARG A 498 12.65 -2.26 -15.27
C ARG A 498 13.28 -3.63 -15.46
N LEU A 499 12.94 -4.31 -16.55
CA LEU A 499 13.45 -5.65 -16.86
C LEU A 499 14.95 -5.64 -17.23
N SER A 500 15.47 -4.52 -17.76
CA SER A 500 16.87 -4.36 -18.14
C SER A 500 17.40 -5.58 -18.94
N PRO A 501 16.78 -5.93 -20.09
CA PRO A 501 17.04 -7.20 -20.77
C PRO A 501 18.43 -7.22 -21.43
N GLY A 502 19.03 -8.41 -21.48
CA GLY A 502 20.25 -8.65 -22.24
C GLY A 502 20.05 -8.42 -23.74
N ARG A 503 18.92 -8.84 -24.29
CA ARG A 503 18.54 -8.64 -25.70
C ARG A 503 17.02 -8.64 -25.89
N VAL A 504 16.58 -8.18 -27.07
CA VAL A 504 15.17 -8.27 -27.50
C VAL A 504 15.05 -9.19 -28.70
N VAL A 505 13.97 -9.99 -28.73
CA VAL A 505 13.50 -10.74 -29.90
C VAL A 505 12.18 -10.14 -30.36
N ILE A 506 12.15 -9.56 -31.54
CA ILE A 506 10.95 -9.02 -32.18
C ILE A 506 10.28 -10.13 -33.00
N LEU A 507 8.97 -10.31 -32.82
CA LEU A 507 8.14 -11.28 -33.49
C LEU A 507 7.35 -10.58 -34.61
N GLY A 508 7.59 -11.03 -35.82
CA GLY A 508 6.97 -10.46 -37.03
C GLY A 508 7.82 -9.44 -37.78
N GLY A 509 7.40 -9.16 -38.99
CA GLY A 509 8.06 -8.26 -39.93
C GLY A 509 7.95 -6.77 -39.57
N PRO A 510 8.54 -5.84 -40.39
CA PRO A 510 8.47 -4.39 -40.17
C PRO A 510 7.05 -3.83 -40.15
N GLY A 511 6.07 -4.52 -40.80
CA GLY A 511 4.65 -4.16 -40.76
C GLY A 511 4.01 -4.45 -39.39
N ALA A 512 4.48 -5.47 -38.66
CA ALA A 512 4.00 -5.81 -37.34
C ALA A 512 4.68 -4.96 -36.23
N VAL A 513 5.98 -4.73 -36.36
CA VAL A 513 6.78 -3.86 -35.46
C VAL A 513 7.78 -3.10 -36.34
N SER A 514 7.60 -1.80 -36.48
CA SER A 514 8.43 -0.97 -37.36
C SER A 514 9.90 -0.94 -36.92
N ASP A 515 10.80 -0.61 -37.86
CA ASP A 515 12.21 -0.49 -37.54
C ASP A 515 12.51 0.68 -36.59
N ALA A 516 11.67 1.72 -36.61
CA ALA A 516 11.75 2.82 -35.63
C ALA A 516 11.46 2.34 -34.20
N VAL A 517 10.49 1.44 -34.02
CA VAL A 517 10.22 0.82 -32.71
C VAL A 517 11.34 -0.15 -32.34
N ALA A 518 11.85 -0.93 -33.30
CA ALA A 518 12.97 -1.84 -33.07
C ALA A 518 14.22 -1.09 -32.58
N GLU A 519 14.52 0.07 -33.15
CA GLU A 519 15.64 0.90 -32.71
C GLU A 519 15.44 1.46 -31.28
N GLN A 520 14.20 1.89 -30.93
CA GLN A 520 13.89 2.31 -29.55
C GLN A 520 14.07 1.16 -28.55
N LEU A 521 13.64 -0.06 -28.92
CA LEU A 521 13.83 -1.25 -28.09
C LEU A 521 15.32 -1.62 -27.95
N ARG A 522 16.13 -1.44 -28.99
CA ARG A 522 17.58 -1.67 -28.96
C ARG A 522 18.27 -0.83 -27.88
N LEU A 523 17.88 0.43 -27.76
CA LEU A 523 18.42 1.37 -26.78
C LEU A 523 18.05 1.01 -25.31
N LEU A 524 17.05 0.15 -25.12
CA LEU A 524 16.59 -0.30 -23.79
C LEU A 524 17.17 -1.68 -23.41
N THR A 525 18.10 -2.23 -24.19
CA THR A 525 18.80 -3.48 -23.87
C THR A 525 20.19 -3.19 -23.33
N THR A 526 20.71 -4.06 -22.46
CA THR A 526 22.06 -3.92 -21.89
C THR A 526 23.17 -4.22 -22.90
N SER A 527 22.89 -4.97 -23.99
CA SER A 527 23.88 -5.35 -25.00
C SER A 527 23.70 -4.65 -26.35
N GLY A 528 22.68 -3.82 -26.55
CA GLY A 528 22.32 -3.24 -27.81
C GLY A 528 21.83 -4.24 -28.87
N LYS A 529 21.45 -5.48 -28.48
CA LYS A 529 21.09 -6.56 -29.40
C LYS A 529 19.59 -6.69 -29.59
N VAL A 530 19.14 -6.59 -30.83
CA VAL A 530 17.79 -6.90 -31.28
C VAL A 530 17.87 -7.95 -32.36
N GLN A 531 17.03 -8.98 -32.24
CA GLN A 531 16.85 -10.02 -33.24
C GLN A 531 15.40 -10.00 -33.72
N ARG A 532 15.19 -9.90 -35.02
CA ARG A 532 13.85 -10.05 -35.62
C ARG A 532 13.66 -11.46 -36.15
N ILE A 533 12.51 -12.05 -35.86
CA ILE A 533 12.09 -13.35 -36.37
C ILE A 533 10.78 -13.15 -37.11
N SER A 534 10.77 -13.36 -38.42
CA SER A 534 9.61 -13.17 -39.28
C SER A 534 9.69 -14.05 -40.52
N GLY A 535 8.55 -14.33 -41.11
CA GLY A 535 8.37 -14.86 -42.45
C GLY A 535 7.49 -13.94 -43.30
N SER A 536 7.12 -14.33 -44.50
CA SER A 536 6.19 -13.59 -45.32
C SER A 536 4.75 -13.63 -44.80
N ASP A 537 4.43 -14.69 -44.03
CA ASP A 537 3.17 -14.86 -43.33
C ASP A 537 3.38 -15.48 -41.93
N ARG A 538 2.26 -15.68 -41.19
CA ARG A 538 2.24 -16.25 -39.85
C ARG A 538 2.76 -17.68 -39.76
N PHE A 539 2.57 -18.46 -40.84
CA PHE A 539 3.00 -19.86 -40.92
C PHE A 539 4.53 -19.93 -41.10
N GLU A 540 5.08 -19.07 -41.93
CA GLU A 540 6.52 -18.93 -42.10
C GLU A 540 7.18 -18.36 -40.85
N THR A 541 6.55 -17.36 -40.16
CA THR A 541 7.06 -16.84 -38.86
C THR A 541 7.11 -17.98 -37.86
N ALA A 542 6.07 -18.80 -37.72
CA ALA A 542 6.04 -19.96 -36.81
C ALA A 542 7.09 -21.01 -37.20
N ALA A 543 7.28 -21.28 -38.48
CA ALA A 543 8.31 -22.19 -39.01
C ALA A 543 9.72 -21.65 -38.70
N ALA A 544 9.97 -20.34 -38.89
CA ALA A 544 11.23 -19.69 -38.55
C ALA A 544 11.51 -19.77 -37.02
N MET A 545 10.49 -19.53 -36.19
CA MET A 545 10.57 -19.70 -34.74
C MET A 545 10.96 -21.13 -34.35
N SER A 546 10.44 -22.12 -35.06
CA SER A 546 10.72 -23.54 -34.81
C SER A 546 12.18 -23.94 -35.09
N SER A 547 12.96 -23.12 -35.84
CA SER A 547 14.37 -23.38 -36.09
C SER A 547 15.26 -23.36 -34.87
N PHE A 548 14.80 -22.73 -33.80
CA PHE A 548 15.49 -22.68 -32.51
C PHE A 548 15.22 -23.88 -31.60
N TYR A 549 14.52 -24.91 -32.09
CA TYR A 549 14.25 -26.12 -31.33
C TYR A 549 15.05 -27.28 -31.92
N SER A 550 15.46 -28.21 -31.05
CA SER A 550 16.14 -29.41 -31.43
C SER A 550 15.21 -30.38 -32.17
N LYS A 551 15.79 -31.30 -32.90
CA LYS A 551 15.06 -32.44 -33.54
C LYS A 551 14.53 -33.41 -32.48
N GLY A 552 13.48 -34.12 -32.87
CA GLY A 552 12.82 -35.09 -32.00
C GLY A 552 11.80 -34.45 -31.02
N GLY A 553 11.34 -35.21 -30.04
CA GLY A 553 10.40 -34.71 -29.05
C GLY A 553 8.97 -34.58 -29.61
N VAL A 554 8.22 -33.63 -29.07
CA VAL A 554 6.83 -33.33 -29.44
C VAL A 554 6.79 -32.02 -30.20
N ALA A 555 5.88 -31.88 -31.19
CA ALA A 555 5.55 -30.61 -31.80
C ALA A 555 4.05 -30.32 -31.61
N TYR A 556 3.68 -29.11 -31.32
CA TYR A 556 2.30 -28.64 -31.19
C TYR A 556 1.85 -27.99 -32.49
N LEU A 557 0.64 -28.25 -32.92
CA LEU A 557 0.05 -27.69 -34.14
C LEU A 557 -1.29 -27.05 -33.82
N ALA A 558 -1.41 -25.73 -34.02
CA ALA A 558 -2.62 -24.97 -33.81
C ALA A 558 -3.07 -24.22 -35.06
N SER A 559 -4.34 -23.76 -35.08
CA SER A 559 -4.82 -22.90 -36.14
C SER A 559 -4.09 -21.54 -36.14
N GLY A 560 -3.65 -21.12 -37.34
CA GLY A 560 -3.18 -19.74 -37.56
C GLY A 560 -4.29 -18.75 -37.91
N GLU A 561 -5.53 -19.23 -38.05
CA GLU A 561 -6.71 -18.45 -38.44
C GLU A 561 -7.55 -18.03 -37.24
N GLY A 562 -7.32 -18.64 -36.05
CA GLY A 562 -7.94 -18.32 -34.78
C GLY A 562 -6.92 -18.41 -33.65
N PHE A 563 -7.13 -17.64 -32.58
CA PHE A 563 -6.15 -17.55 -31.48
C PHE A 563 -6.42 -18.43 -30.25
N PRO A 564 -7.69 -18.81 -29.91
CA PRO A 564 -7.97 -19.33 -28.56
C PRO A 564 -7.25 -20.65 -28.24
N ASP A 565 -7.30 -21.63 -29.13
CA ASP A 565 -6.68 -22.95 -28.93
C ASP A 565 -5.14 -22.81 -28.89
N ALA A 566 -4.59 -21.90 -29.69
CA ALA A 566 -3.17 -21.61 -29.74
C ALA A 566 -2.67 -20.92 -28.48
N LEU A 567 -3.48 -20.09 -27.80
CA LEU A 567 -3.10 -19.44 -26.52
C LEU A 567 -2.90 -20.47 -25.41
N ALA A 568 -3.90 -21.33 -25.19
CA ALA A 568 -3.77 -22.40 -24.19
C ALA A 568 -2.64 -23.39 -24.57
N GLY A 569 -2.52 -23.67 -25.88
CA GLY A 569 -1.46 -24.51 -26.41
C GLY A 569 -0.06 -23.92 -26.27
N ALA A 570 0.10 -22.62 -26.37
CA ALA A 570 1.40 -21.97 -26.19
C ALA A 570 1.95 -22.14 -24.77
N ALA A 571 1.10 -22.09 -23.74
CA ALA A 571 1.49 -22.38 -22.37
C ALA A 571 1.96 -23.85 -22.21
N LEU A 572 1.22 -24.80 -22.79
CA LEU A 572 1.58 -26.22 -22.77
C LEU A 572 2.89 -26.48 -23.55
N ALA A 573 3.02 -25.95 -24.76
CA ALA A 573 4.22 -26.07 -25.58
C ALA A 573 5.46 -25.44 -24.86
N GLY A 574 5.27 -24.30 -24.20
CA GLY A 574 6.31 -23.66 -23.38
C GLY A 574 6.76 -24.53 -22.20
N ARG A 575 5.81 -25.12 -21.46
CA ARG A 575 6.08 -26.08 -20.36
C ARG A 575 6.92 -27.26 -20.86
N ASP A 576 6.56 -27.82 -22.03
CA ASP A 576 7.17 -29.00 -22.61
C ASP A 576 8.43 -28.68 -23.43
N LYS A 577 8.82 -27.38 -23.46
CA LYS A 577 9.95 -26.89 -24.27
C LYS A 577 9.87 -27.32 -25.74
N ALA A 578 8.66 -27.33 -26.28
CA ALA A 578 8.34 -27.82 -27.60
C ALA A 578 7.91 -26.68 -28.55
N PRO A 579 8.12 -26.80 -29.87
CA PRO A 579 7.67 -25.82 -30.84
C PRO A 579 6.14 -25.81 -30.97
N LEU A 580 5.54 -24.62 -31.11
CA LEU A 580 4.18 -24.43 -31.55
C LEU A 580 4.20 -23.94 -33.01
N LEU A 581 3.69 -24.77 -33.90
CA LEU A 581 3.53 -24.49 -35.32
C LEU A 581 2.08 -24.11 -35.62
N LEU A 582 1.89 -23.35 -36.70
CA LEU A 582 0.58 -22.91 -37.15
C LEU A 582 0.16 -23.61 -38.46
N THR A 583 -1.14 -23.85 -38.61
CA THR A 583 -1.71 -24.46 -39.83
C THR A 583 -3.00 -23.77 -40.26
N ARG A 584 -3.44 -23.98 -41.52
CA ARG A 584 -4.78 -23.66 -41.97
C ARG A 584 -5.74 -24.80 -41.62
N ALA A 585 -7.02 -24.52 -41.64
CA ALA A 585 -8.05 -25.51 -41.31
C ALA A 585 -8.00 -26.74 -42.20
N GLY A 586 -7.93 -26.56 -43.52
CA GLY A 586 -8.02 -27.66 -44.51
C GLY A 586 -6.69 -28.04 -45.18
N VAL A 587 -5.62 -27.28 -44.98
CA VAL A 587 -4.32 -27.46 -45.68
C VAL A 587 -3.16 -27.25 -44.74
N LEU A 588 -2.21 -28.18 -44.73
CA LEU A 588 -0.94 -28.01 -44.01
C LEU A 588 0.00 -27.11 -44.88
N PRO A 589 0.31 -25.86 -44.44
CA PRO A 589 1.15 -24.96 -45.20
C PRO A 589 2.53 -25.56 -45.48
N GLN A 590 3.14 -25.21 -46.62
CA GLN A 590 4.44 -25.74 -47.02
C GLN A 590 5.53 -25.45 -45.98
N ALA A 591 5.55 -24.24 -45.43
CA ALA A 591 6.49 -23.86 -44.40
C ALA A 591 6.36 -24.70 -43.10
N THR A 592 5.11 -24.97 -42.70
CA THR A 592 4.81 -25.83 -41.55
C THR A 592 5.20 -27.28 -41.82
N ALA A 593 4.93 -27.78 -43.02
CA ALA A 593 5.33 -29.11 -43.45
C ALA A 593 6.86 -29.28 -43.44
N ALA A 594 7.58 -28.32 -44.00
CA ALA A 594 9.04 -28.29 -44.00
C ALA A 594 9.64 -28.22 -42.56
N ALA A 595 9.00 -27.40 -41.69
CA ALA A 595 9.40 -27.30 -40.29
C ALA A 595 9.21 -28.66 -39.55
N LEU A 596 8.09 -29.35 -39.74
CA LEU A 596 7.85 -30.68 -39.17
C LEU A 596 8.88 -31.71 -39.70
N THR A 597 9.16 -31.72 -40.99
CA THR A 597 10.19 -32.60 -41.60
C THR A 597 11.55 -32.33 -40.99
N ARG A 598 11.96 -31.05 -40.82
CA ARG A 598 13.21 -30.64 -40.19
C ARG A 598 13.28 -31.06 -38.72
N LEU A 599 12.21 -30.82 -37.96
CA LEU A 599 12.12 -31.15 -36.53
C LEU A 599 12.06 -32.68 -36.31
N ALA A 600 11.51 -33.43 -37.25
CA ALA A 600 11.31 -34.86 -37.13
C ALA A 600 10.74 -35.29 -35.76
N PRO A 601 9.61 -34.69 -35.29
CA PRO A 601 9.11 -34.96 -33.97
C PRO A 601 8.67 -36.42 -33.83
N SER A 602 8.72 -36.99 -32.62
CA SER A 602 8.14 -38.31 -32.36
C SER A 602 6.61 -38.29 -32.41
N LYS A 603 6.02 -37.15 -32.11
CA LYS A 603 4.55 -36.98 -32.07
C LYS A 603 4.16 -35.54 -32.38
N VAL A 604 3.04 -35.35 -33.07
CA VAL A 604 2.37 -34.07 -33.21
C VAL A 604 1.12 -34.04 -32.32
N VAL A 605 0.95 -32.94 -31.56
CA VAL A 605 -0.28 -32.69 -30.78
C VAL A 605 -1.06 -31.58 -31.49
N VAL A 606 -2.21 -31.94 -32.04
CA VAL A 606 -3.12 -31.02 -32.73
C VAL A 606 -4.08 -30.39 -31.71
N LEU A 607 -4.13 -29.03 -31.69
CA LEU A 607 -4.93 -28.24 -30.75
C LEU A 607 -6.17 -27.70 -31.48
N GLY A 608 -7.34 -28.15 -31.04
CA GLY A 608 -8.63 -27.77 -31.62
C GLY A 608 -9.33 -28.90 -32.33
N GLY A 609 -10.64 -28.76 -32.48
CA GLY A 609 -11.54 -29.72 -33.12
C GLY A 609 -11.37 -29.85 -34.65
N THR A 610 -12.09 -30.79 -35.25
CA THR A 610 -12.04 -31.08 -36.71
C THR A 610 -12.52 -29.91 -37.57
N GLY A 611 -13.39 -29.04 -37.02
CA GLY A 611 -13.80 -27.80 -37.68
C GLY A 611 -12.74 -26.70 -37.68
N VAL A 612 -11.73 -26.82 -36.80
CA VAL A 612 -10.62 -25.87 -36.71
C VAL A 612 -9.38 -26.36 -37.45
N ILE A 613 -9.07 -27.67 -37.34
CA ILE A 613 -8.00 -28.36 -38.06
C ILE A 613 -8.53 -29.72 -38.50
N SER A 614 -8.64 -29.93 -39.81
CA SER A 614 -9.19 -31.14 -40.37
C SER A 614 -8.35 -32.39 -40.07
N ASP A 615 -8.98 -33.58 -40.15
CA ASP A 615 -8.25 -34.83 -39.98
C ASP A 615 -7.25 -35.07 -41.12
N ALA A 616 -7.50 -34.54 -42.33
CA ALA A 616 -6.54 -34.56 -43.42
C ALA A 616 -5.23 -33.79 -43.08
N VAL A 617 -5.34 -32.64 -42.46
CA VAL A 617 -4.17 -31.86 -41.96
C VAL A 617 -3.46 -32.62 -40.84
N MET A 618 -4.21 -33.22 -39.91
CA MET A 618 -3.65 -34.03 -38.83
C MET A 618 -2.88 -35.26 -39.40
N ALA A 619 -3.43 -35.97 -40.37
CA ALA A 619 -2.77 -37.07 -41.03
C ALA A 619 -1.51 -36.63 -41.81
N ALA A 620 -1.59 -35.48 -42.52
CA ALA A 620 -0.44 -34.89 -43.19
C ALA A 620 0.69 -34.49 -42.24
N ALA A 621 0.35 -34.02 -41.03
CA ALA A 621 1.32 -33.72 -39.99
C ALA A 621 1.90 -35.01 -39.37
N ALA A 622 1.10 -36.02 -39.09
CA ALA A 622 1.51 -37.33 -38.59
C ALA A 622 2.53 -38.00 -39.50
N ALA A 623 2.33 -37.94 -40.83
CA ALA A 623 3.25 -38.48 -41.83
C ALA A 623 4.66 -37.87 -41.80
N ARG A 624 4.88 -36.76 -41.04
CA ARG A 624 6.16 -36.09 -40.86
C ARG A 624 6.80 -36.34 -39.50
N THR A 625 6.17 -37.19 -38.68
CA THR A 625 6.75 -37.64 -37.42
C THR A 625 7.57 -38.92 -37.61
N THR A 626 8.46 -39.19 -36.70
CA THR A 626 9.28 -40.42 -36.76
C THR A 626 8.50 -41.69 -36.43
N THR A 627 7.31 -41.57 -35.82
CA THR A 627 6.45 -42.72 -35.42
C THR A 627 5.12 -42.78 -36.17
N GLY A 628 4.83 -41.82 -37.05
CA GLY A 628 3.49 -41.70 -37.66
C GLY A 628 2.41 -41.23 -36.68
N SER A 629 2.76 -40.69 -35.53
CA SER A 629 1.83 -40.40 -34.43
C SER A 629 1.35 -38.94 -34.42
N ALA A 630 0.02 -38.78 -34.40
CA ALA A 630 -0.60 -37.50 -34.02
C ALA A 630 -1.75 -37.74 -33.04
N VAL A 631 -1.94 -36.85 -32.11
CA VAL A 631 -3.05 -36.85 -31.14
C VAL A 631 -3.75 -35.52 -31.16
N ARG A 632 -5.06 -35.50 -30.91
CA ARG A 632 -5.85 -34.27 -30.87
C ARG A 632 -6.25 -33.94 -29.44
N LEU A 633 -6.07 -32.68 -29.05
CA LEU A 633 -6.64 -32.10 -27.83
C LEU A 633 -7.71 -31.10 -28.26
N ALA A 634 -8.96 -31.40 -27.96
CA ALA A 634 -10.11 -30.61 -28.39
C ALA A 634 -11.28 -30.74 -27.43
N GLY A 635 -12.16 -29.77 -27.47
CA GLY A 635 -13.48 -29.77 -26.85
C GLY A 635 -14.53 -29.19 -27.84
N PRO A 636 -15.81 -29.17 -27.46
CA PRO A 636 -16.87 -28.61 -28.27
C PRO A 636 -16.75 -27.12 -28.54
N ASP A 637 -16.04 -26.40 -27.68
CA ASP A 637 -15.74 -24.97 -27.83
C ASP A 637 -14.31 -24.67 -27.38
N ARG A 638 -13.89 -23.40 -27.50
CA ARG A 638 -12.55 -22.92 -27.13
C ARG A 638 -12.21 -23.08 -25.64
N ASN A 639 -13.22 -22.96 -24.76
CA ASN A 639 -13.04 -23.11 -23.32
C ASN A 639 -12.85 -24.59 -22.96
N ALA A 640 -13.61 -25.46 -23.57
CA ALA A 640 -13.48 -26.91 -23.43
C ALA A 640 -12.16 -27.42 -24.06
N THR A 641 -11.70 -26.84 -25.18
CA THR A 641 -10.39 -27.13 -25.74
C THR A 641 -9.28 -26.73 -24.78
N ALA A 642 -9.34 -25.52 -24.18
CA ALA A 642 -8.39 -25.08 -23.16
C ALA A 642 -8.41 -25.99 -21.91
N ALA A 643 -9.58 -26.48 -21.51
CA ALA A 643 -9.73 -27.47 -20.44
C ALA A 643 -9.10 -28.83 -20.79
N ALA A 644 -9.26 -29.31 -22.02
CA ALA A 644 -8.61 -30.53 -22.51
C ALA A 644 -7.07 -30.41 -22.55
N ILE A 645 -6.57 -29.22 -22.87
CA ILE A 645 -5.15 -28.88 -22.79
C ILE A 645 -4.69 -28.85 -21.33
N ALA A 646 -5.46 -28.23 -20.42
CA ALA A 646 -5.17 -28.19 -19.00
C ALA A 646 -5.18 -29.57 -18.33
N ALA A 647 -5.96 -30.53 -18.87
CA ALA A 647 -5.95 -31.92 -18.41
C ALA A 647 -4.58 -32.64 -18.61
N GLN A 648 -3.69 -32.07 -19.44
CA GLN A 648 -2.30 -32.53 -19.59
C GLN A 648 -1.36 -32.13 -18.42
N TYR A 649 -1.89 -31.40 -17.44
CA TYR A 649 -1.19 -31.07 -16.22
C TYR A 649 -1.71 -31.95 -15.09
N PRO A 650 -0.88 -32.86 -14.54
CA PRO A 650 -1.31 -33.73 -13.44
C PRO A 650 -1.58 -32.92 -12.14
N SER A 651 -0.83 -31.86 -11.93
CA SER A 651 -0.97 -30.86 -10.85
C SER A 651 -0.47 -29.52 -11.33
N ALA A 652 -0.91 -28.46 -10.69
CA ALA A 652 -0.38 -27.11 -10.94
C ALA A 652 -0.57 -26.24 -9.67
N THR A 653 0.48 -25.58 -9.24
CA THR A 653 0.42 -24.60 -8.12
C THR A 653 -0.23 -23.28 -8.55
N ALA A 654 -0.24 -22.99 -9.85
CA ALA A 654 -0.90 -21.82 -10.42
C ALA A 654 -1.74 -22.19 -11.64
N VAL A 655 -2.76 -21.36 -11.90
CA VAL A 655 -3.60 -21.38 -13.12
C VAL A 655 -3.69 -19.96 -13.65
N TYR A 656 -3.61 -19.80 -14.96
CA TYR A 656 -3.83 -18.52 -15.64
C TYR A 656 -5.20 -18.57 -16.32
N LEU A 657 -6.02 -17.51 -16.12
CA LEU A 657 -7.35 -17.39 -16.70
C LEU A 657 -7.42 -16.15 -17.57
N ALA A 658 -7.70 -16.33 -18.86
CA ALA A 658 -7.80 -15.27 -19.86
C ALA A 658 -9.16 -15.28 -20.56
N SER A 659 -9.48 -14.14 -21.19
CA SER A 659 -10.63 -14.08 -22.10
C SER A 659 -10.39 -14.95 -23.32
N GLY A 660 -11.37 -15.76 -23.69
CA GLY A 660 -11.42 -16.49 -24.96
C GLY A 660 -11.89 -15.64 -26.15
N GLU A 661 -12.26 -14.38 -25.91
CA GLU A 661 -12.81 -13.45 -26.91
C GLU A 661 -11.79 -12.36 -27.31
N ASN A 662 -10.74 -12.13 -26.49
CA ASN A 662 -9.67 -11.17 -26.76
C ASN A 662 -8.30 -11.83 -26.58
N PHE A 663 -7.41 -11.66 -27.55
CA PHE A 663 -6.12 -12.34 -27.59
C PHE A 663 -5.04 -11.67 -26.73
N ALA A 664 -5.12 -10.35 -26.56
CA ALA A 664 -3.98 -9.54 -26.13
C ALA A 664 -3.45 -9.91 -24.75
N ASP A 665 -4.35 -10.03 -23.77
CA ASP A 665 -3.99 -10.38 -22.39
C ASP A 665 -3.50 -11.83 -22.29
N GLY A 666 -4.10 -12.73 -23.09
CA GLY A 666 -3.73 -14.14 -23.17
C GLY A 666 -2.33 -14.39 -23.75
N LEU A 667 -1.84 -13.56 -24.68
CA LEU A 667 -0.52 -13.75 -25.30
C LEU A 667 0.64 -13.60 -24.28
N ALA A 668 0.66 -12.49 -23.55
CA ALA A 668 1.65 -12.25 -22.49
C ALA A 668 1.48 -13.28 -21.35
N GLY A 669 0.23 -13.61 -21.04
CA GLY A 669 -0.13 -14.63 -20.07
C GLY A 669 0.33 -16.03 -20.42
N ALA A 670 0.24 -16.45 -21.68
CA ALA A 670 0.68 -17.78 -22.13
C ALA A 670 2.20 -17.95 -21.95
N ALA A 671 2.99 -16.90 -22.20
CA ALA A 671 4.43 -16.93 -21.97
C ALA A 671 4.76 -17.11 -20.48
N ARG A 672 4.06 -16.38 -19.60
CA ARG A 672 4.25 -16.51 -18.15
C ARG A 672 3.74 -17.85 -17.62
N ALA A 673 2.55 -18.30 -18.06
CA ALA A 673 1.99 -19.58 -17.67
C ALA A 673 2.91 -20.75 -18.03
N GLY A 674 3.46 -20.78 -19.27
CA GLY A 674 4.40 -21.80 -19.69
C GLY A 674 5.71 -21.80 -18.89
N ARG A 675 6.26 -20.62 -18.55
CA ARG A 675 7.40 -20.49 -17.65
C ARG A 675 7.10 -21.07 -16.26
N ASP A 676 5.94 -20.75 -15.71
CA ASP A 676 5.50 -21.17 -14.39
C ASP A 676 4.98 -22.63 -14.37
N ARG A 677 5.04 -23.31 -15.51
CA ARG A 677 4.54 -24.69 -15.73
C ARG A 677 3.06 -24.83 -15.36
N ALA A 678 2.30 -23.77 -15.55
CA ALA A 678 0.89 -23.64 -15.22
C ALA A 678 0.01 -23.68 -16.49
N PRO A 679 -1.21 -24.22 -16.44
CA PRO A 679 -2.13 -24.14 -17.56
C PRO A 679 -2.70 -22.73 -17.72
N LEU A 680 -3.03 -22.38 -18.99
CA LEU A 680 -3.84 -21.23 -19.32
C LEU A 680 -5.23 -21.73 -19.72
N LEU A 681 -6.23 -21.33 -18.92
CA LEU A 681 -7.64 -21.60 -19.15
C LEU A 681 -8.32 -20.39 -19.80
N LEU A 682 -9.40 -20.63 -20.51
CA LEU A 682 -10.17 -19.59 -21.16
C LEU A 682 -11.57 -19.47 -20.56
N THR A 683 -12.13 -18.24 -20.63
CA THR A 683 -13.49 -17.93 -20.22
C THR A 683 -14.08 -16.85 -21.12
N PRO A 684 -15.39 -16.86 -21.41
CA PRO A 684 -16.10 -15.66 -21.82
C PRO A 684 -15.99 -14.57 -20.76
N GLY A 685 -16.08 -13.31 -21.16
CA GLY A 685 -15.87 -12.19 -20.24
C GLY A 685 -16.75 -12.19 -18.99
N ASN A 686 -17.94 -12.77 -19.02
CA ASN A 686 -18.97 -12.62 -17.98
C ASN A 686 -19.45 -13.92 -17.32
N VAL A 687 -19.03 -15.10 -17.82
CA VAL A 687 -19.49 -16.41 -17.33
C VAL A 687 -18.31 -17.36 -17.16
N LEU A 688 -18.24 -18.08 -16.05
CA LEU A 688 -17.26 -19.16 -15.84
C LEU A 688 -17.79 -20.46 -16.44
N PRO A 689 -17.21 -20.99 -17.55
CA PRO A 689 -17.64 -22.23 -18.15
C PRO A 689 -17.49 -23.44 -17.23
N VAL A 690 -18.36 -24.42 -17.36
CA VAL A 690 -18.31 -25.69 -16.61
C VAL A 690 -16.96 -26.39 -16.81
N SER A 691 -16.48 -26.46 -18.06
CA SER A 691 -15.18 -27.05 -18.37
C SER A 691 -14.00 -26.36 -17.68
N THR A 692 -14.03 -25.04 -17.61
CA THR A 692 -13.02 -24.25 -16.92
C THR A 692 -13.10 -24.45 -15.40
N SER A 693 -14.31 -24.39 -14.80
CA SER A 693 -14.51 -24.62 -13.37
C SER A 693 -14.06 -26.00 -12.92
N GLN A 694 -14.35 -27.04 -13.71
CA GLN A 694 -13.91 -28.41 -13.45
C GLN A 694 -12.38 -28.53 -13.39
N GLN A 695 -11.65 -27.84 -14.27
CA GLN A 695 -10.19 -27.88 -14.26
C GLN A 695 -9.60 -27.10 -13.05
N VAL A 696 -10.17 -25.98 -12.68
CA VAL A 696 -9.77 -25.26 -11.46
C VAL A 696 -9.99 -26.14 -10.23
N SER A 697 -11.16 -26.75 -10.11
CA SER A 697 -11.48 -27.66 -8.98
C SER A 697 -10.59 -28.93 -8.98
N ARG A 698 -10.24 -29.48 -10.15
CA ARG A 698 -9.35 -30.64 -10.23
C ARG A 698 -7.93 -30.33 -9.83
N LEU A 699 -7.42 -29.16 -10.26
CA LEU A 699 -6.03 -28.77 -10.02
C LEU A 699 -5.83 -28.20 -8.62
N MET A 700 -6.89 -27.63 -8.01
CA MET A 700 -6.83 -26.95 -6.70
C MET A 700 -5.58 -26.08 -6.56
N PRO A 701 -5.36 -25.11 -7.48
CA PRO A 701 -4.13 -24.33 -7.48
C PRO A 701 -4.08 -23.41 -6.25
N GLU A 702 -2.87 -23.16 -5.76
CA GLU A 702 -2.62 -22.17 -4.70
C GLU A 702 -2.91 -20.74 -5.20
N GLN A 703 -2.76 -20.51 -6.54
CA GLN A 703 -2.90 -19.20 -7.15
C GLN A 703 -3.61 -19.28 -8.50
N VAL A 704 -4.61 -18.43 -8.73
CA VAL A 704 -5.18 -18.16 -10.06
C VAL A 704 -4.88 -16.71 -10.46
N TRP A 705 -4.23 -16.55 -11.60
CA TRP A 705 -3.93 -15.26 -12.20
C TRP A 705 -5.00 -14.92 -13.24
N VAL A 706 -5.86 -13.94 -12.97
CA VAL A 706 -6.86 -13.43 -13.91
C VAL A 706 -6.23 -12.36 -14.78
N LEU A 707 -6.17 -12.59 -16.08
CA LEU A 707 -5.51 -11.72 -17.05
C LEU A 707 -6.49 -10.72 -17.67
N GLY A 708 -6.13 -9.44 -17.59
CA GLY A 708 -6.94 -8.35 -18.13
C GLY A 708 -7.94 -7.75 -17.14
N GLY A 709 -8.48 -6.59 -17.52
CA GLY A 709 -9.43 -5.82 -16.72
C GLY A 709 -10.80 -6.48 -16.60
N GLY A 710 -11.72 -5.86 -15.84
CA GLY A 710 -13.09 -6.34 -15.65
C GLY A 710 -13.91 -6.47 -16.93
N ALA A 711 -13.55 -5.74 -17.99
CA ALA A 711 -14.16 -5.87 -19.32
C ALA A 711 -13.69 -7.12 -20.07
N SER A 712 -12.47 -7.62 -19.82
CA SER A 712 -11.93 -8.85 -20.42
C SER A 712 -12.41 -10.09 -19.67
N VAL A 713 -12.29 -10.08 -18.34
CA VAL A 713 -12.78 -11.13 -17.43
C VAL A 713 -13.44 -10.43 -16.24
N SER A 714 -14.75 -10.56 -16.11
CA SER A 714 -15.52 -9.85 -15.09
C SER A 714 -15.14 -10.26 -13.65
N ASP A 715 -15.45 -9.38 -12.70
CA ASP A 715 -15.27 -9.67 -11.28
C ASP A 715 -16.17 -10.80 -10.80
N ALA A 716 -17.32 -11.00 -11.45
CA ALA A 716 -18.19 -12.14 -11.19
C ALA A 716 -17.51 -13.47 -11.51
N VAL A 717 -16.79 -13.57 -12.64
CA VAL A 717 -15.99 -14.75 -13.01
C VAL A 717 -14.86 -14.96 -12.00
N ALA A 718 -14.14 -13.90 -11.62
CA ALA A 718 -13.07 -13.99 -10.62
C ALA A 718 -13.61 -14.45 -9.25
N ALA A 719 -14.78 -13.97 -8.85
CA ALA A 719 -15.45 -14.39 -7.61
C ALA A 719 -15.91 -15.87 -7.68
N ALA A 720 -16.45 -16.31 -8.82
CA ALA A 720 -16.82 -17.71 -9.04
C ALA A 720 -15.58 -18.63 -8.92
N VAL A 721 -14.45 -18.26 -9.50
CA VAL A 721 -13.20 -19.02 -9.38
C VAL A 721 -12.74 -19.08 -7.91
N ARG A 722 -12.78 -17.96 -7.16
CA ARG A 722 -12.47 -17.96 -5.72
C ARG A 722 -13.34 -18.94 -4.94
N SER A 723 -14.60 -19.10 -5.32
CA SER A 723 -15.52 -20.02 -4.67
C SER A 723 -15.15 -21.49 -4.89
N LEU A 724 -14.42 -21.82 -5.95
CA LEU A 724 -13.96 -23.18 -6.24
C LEU A 724 -12.68 -23.57 -5.48
N LEU A 725 -11.94 -22.60 -4.97
CA LEU A 725 -10.66 -22.78 -4.28
C LEU A 725 -10.81 -22.81 -2.73
N ARG A 726 -12.02 -23.04 -2.27
CA ARG A 726 -12.40 -23.12 -0.86
C ARG A 726 -12.29 -24.53 -0.30
#